data_fdbca0b92b838d55e2b3e0e396a76855
#
_entry.id   fdbca0b92b838d55e2b3e0e396a76855
#
_cell.length_a   1.000
_cell.length_b   1.000
_cell.length_c   1.000
_cell.angle_alpha   90.00
_cell.angle_beta   90.00
_cell.angle_gamma   90.00
#
_symmetry.space_group_name_H-M   'P 1'
#
loop_
_entity.id
_entity.type
_entity.pdbx_description
1 polymer ?
#
loop_
_entity_poly.entity_id
_entity_poly.type
_entity_poly.pdbx_seq_one_letter_code
_entity_poly.pdbx_strand_id
1 'polypeptide(L)'
;MLWVNQQTNAYKIYKYEPKDPKVPTDHAVNCVWVDPQDEVWFGTHARFHHLIPSTGQMEVYDFLPNETMPSPPSNLSRRDFVAGKNVYDVYPRPGGQLYIGTDEGLNIFDPKTKTFANRFNDDRIRRLPLNRFNSLYVDSKNNLWAGCGVDEVLCISHDLKTVKTYRYQEDNPKSLPDNGVMSFAEDSKGNIWMGTDNGLAYLDTKTQEFTNYFTRDGLVNNYVSALVMVGNTLWMGTANGLCKYDALTKRFVSFGRADNLKVLSIETKSVLKDSQGNLYFGGLYGLVKFHPKHVKTNNYVPPVVITSLKVYGKEKLSTLIPKSDRPVSLSYDENDLTIEASALSYDHSENNLFTFWLENLEKRWSPPSRQATLNYLNVPPGEYVLHVKAANNDGLWNTVPYRLSIIIYPPFWQTWWFRVLLGISIIGAGIYYYLWRVKMIEREHALEVKLLEEQRTLQKQLNQELTEKLTYQQKFELAQKQQAETERKAILLEREKLLSRYQNLVNQLNPHFLFNSLAVLDSLIYKDYKLASKYLRQLTKVYRYLIENDDHEVVSLEQELRFANDFVSLLHMRYGAGLKIELNIPDDILNKKVVPVTFQNLIENAIKHNTTTLESPLWIQISEKDGYLVFENNLQKRITVTTSNKKGLGDFRALYSYLSDKPLKILETEDRFLVYVPLID
;
A
#
# COMPACT_ATOMS: atom_id res chain seq x y z
N MET A 1 -31.93 -13.42 -20.09
CA MET A 1 -32.84 -12.96 -18.98
C MET A 1 -33.65 -14.15 -18.48
N LEU A 2 -33.80 -14.30 -17.17
CA LEU A 2 -34.64 -15.33 -16.54
C LEU A 2 -35.87 -14.65 -15.93
N TRP A 3 -37.03 -15.06 -16.32
CA TRP A 3 -38.29 -14.68 -15.70
C TRP A 3 -38.80 -15.84 -14.84
N VAL A 4 -39.21 -15.55 -13.63
CA VAL A 4 -39.69 -16.55 -12.66
C VAL A 4 -41.04 -16.10 -12.08
N ASN A 5 -42.05 -16.94 -12.18
CA ASN A 5 -43.33 -16.73 -11.51
C ASN A 5 -43.14 -17.14 -10.02
N GLN A 6 -43.29 -16.20 -9.12
CA GLN A 6 -43.06 -16.42 -7.66
C GLN A 6 -44.08 -17.34 -7.01
N GLN A 7 -45.30 -17.45 -7.59
CA GLN A 7 -46.36 -18.31 -7.03
C GLN A 7 -46.24 -19.77 -7.48
N THR A 8 -45.87 -19.98 -8.74
CA THR A 8 -45.83 -21.31 -9.35
C THR A 8 -44.42 -21.87 -9.49
N ASN A 9 -43.37 -21.09 -9.25
CA ASN A 9 -41.97 -21.39 -9.56
C ASN A 9 -41.73 -21.73 -11.04
N ALA A 10 -42.73 -21.50 -11.93
CA ALA A 10 -42.53 -21.64 -13.36
C ALA A 10 -41.54 -20.56 -13.83
N TYR A 11 -40.67 -20.92 -14.74
CA TYR A 11 -39.69 -19.98 -15.26
C TYR A 11 -39.64 -19.99 -16.80
N LYS A 12 -39.24 -18.87 -17.35
CA LYS A 12 -38.99 -18.72 -18.79
C LYS A 12 -37.61 -18.06 -18.95
N ILE A 13 -36.79 -18.62 -19.84
CA ILE A 13 -35.48 -18.08 -20.18
C ILE A 13 -35.56 -17.41 -21.53
N TYR A 14 -35.29 -16.13 -21.58
CA TYR A 14 -35.10 -15.36 -22.81
C TYR A 14 -33.61 -15.31 -23.13
N LYS A 15 -33.17 -16.10 -24.12
CA LYS A 15 -31.80 -16.16 -24.60
C LYS A 15 -31.65 -15.31 -25.85
N TYR A 16 -30.46 -14.82 -26.09
CA TYR A 16 -30.11 -14.15 -27.31
C TYR A 16 -30.18 -15.15 -28.49
N GLU A 17 -30.96 -14.81 -29.53
CA GLU A 17 -31.00 -15.52 -30.82
C GLU A 17 -31.00 -14.48 -31.92
N PRO A 18 -29.96 -14.40 -32.77
CA PRO A 18 -29.77 -13.29 -33.72
C PRO A 18 -30.89 -13.04 -34.70
N LYS A 19 -31.78 -14.01 -34.88
CA LYS A 19 -32.86 -13.95 -35.88
C LYS A 19 -34.28 -13.90 -35.30
N ASP A 20 -34.43 -14.01 -33.99
CA ASP A 20 -35.74 -13.98 -33.34
C ASP A 20 -36.05 -12.60 -32.75
N PRO A 21 -37.03 -11.85 -33.25
CA PRO A 21 -37.41 -10.54 -32.72
C PRO A 21 -38.05 -10.59 -31.31
N LYS A 22 -38.34 -11.80 -30.79
CA LYS A 22 -38.96 -12.01 -29.46
C LYS A 22 -37.95 -12.24 -28.36
N VAL A 23 -36.67 -12.13 -28.64
CA VAL A 23 -35.61 -12.35 -27.69
C VAL A 23 -34.66 -11.14 -27.59
N PRO A 24 -33.91 -10.98 -26.51
CA PRO A 24 -32.95 -9.88 -26.38
C PRO A 24 -31.96 -9.85 -27.55
N THR A 25 -31.61 -8.66 -28.00
CA THR A 25 -30.70 -8.45 -29.13
C THR A 25 -29.23 -8.52 -28.75
N ASP A 26 -28.92 -8.80 -27.49
CA ASP A 26 -27.56 -8.94 -26.94
C ASP A 26 -27.54 -9.97 -25.82
N HIS A 27 -26.34 -10.48 -25.54
CA HIS A 27 -26.07 -11.45 -24.45
C HIS A 27 -26.13 -10.84 -23.05
N ALA A 28 -25.82 -9.55 -22.90
CA ALA A 28 -25.69 -8.87 -21.62
C ALA A 28 -26.86 -7.94 -21.34
N VAL A 29 -27.63 -8.24 -20.29
CA VAL A 29 -28.65 -7.35 -19.72
C VAL A 29 -28.01 -6.57 -18.56
N ASN A 30 -27.91 -5.26 -18.71
CA ASN A 30 -27.26 -4.38 -17.74
C ASN A 30 -28.21 -3.91 -16.63
N CYS A 31 -29.47 -3.71 -16.96
CA CYS A 31 -30.50 -3.24 -16.04
C CYS A 31 -31.87 -3.77 -16.41
N VAL A 32 -32.73 -3.92 -15.39
CA VAL A 32 -34.13 -4.36 -15.56
C VAL A 32 -35.02 -3.53 -14.63
N TRP A 33 -36.12 -3.05 -15.16
CA TRP A 33 -37.16 -2.45 -14.36
C TRP A 33 -38.51 -3.07 -14.73
N VAL A 34 -39.37 -3.34 -13.76
CA VAL A 34 -40.71 -3.88 -13.94
C VAL A 34 -41.68 -2.78 -13.56
N ASP A 35 -42.61 -2.48 -14.47
CA ASP A 35 -43.62 -1.46 -14.24
C ASP A 35 -44.81 -1.98 -13.43
N PRO A 36 -45.72 -1.11 -12.98
CA PRO A 36 -46.93 -1.53 -12.24
C PRO A 36 -47.89 -2.42 -13.01
N GLN A 37 -47.70 -2.58 -14.33
CA GLN A 37 -48.47 -3.46 -15.20
C GLN A 37 -47.82 -4.82 -15.44
N ASP A 38 -46.72 -5.12 -14.66
CA ASP A 38 -45.88 -6.30 -14.81
C ASP A 38 -45.16 -6.40 -16.17
N GLU A 39 -45.02 -5.29 -16.89
CA GLU A 39 -44.24 -5.21 -18.12
C GLU A 39 -42.76 -4.94 -17.78
N VAL A 40 -41.86 -5.50 -18.58
CA VAL A 40 -40.43 -5.51 -18.26
C VAL A 40 -39.64 -4.64 -19.23
N TRP A 41 -39.02 -3.64 -18.69
CA TRP A 41 -38.13 -2.73 -19.38
C TRP A 41 -36.68 -3.06 -19.05
N PHE A 42 -35.81 -3.21 -20.05
CA PHE A 42 -34.42 -3.57 -19.79
C PHE A 42 -33.47 -3.00 -20.83
N GLY A 43 -32.27 -2.72 -20.36
CA GLY A 43 -31.15 -2.23 -21.15
C GLY A 43 -30.09 -3.30 -21.40
N THR A 44 -29.48 -3.27 -22.58
CA THR A 44 -28.38 -4.11 -22.99
C THR A 44 -27.17 -3.26 -23.44
N HIS A 45 -26.06 -3.89 -23.85
CA HIS A 45 -24.92 -3.20 -24.46
C HIS A 45 -25.26 -2.63 -25.87
N ALA A 46 -26.41 -2.98 -26.44
CA ALA A 46 -26.74 -2.57 -27.80
C ALA A 46 -28.04 -1.82 -27.91
N ARG A 47 -29.04 -2.00 -27.02
CA ARG A 47 -30.42 -1.51 -27.21
C ARG A 47 -31.18 -1.40 -25.89
N PHE A 48 -32.31 -0.68 -25.97
CA PHE A 48 -33.35 -0.63 -24.96
C PHE A 48 -34.54 -1.50 -25.38
N HIS A 49 -35.09 -2.25 -24.44
CA HIS A 49 -36.11 -3.26 -24.74
C HIS A 49 -37.32 -3.12 -23.82
N HIS A 50 -38.49 -3.48 -24.37
CA HIS A 50 -39.75 -3.60 -23.64
C HIS A 50 -40.32 -4.99 -23.88
N LEU A 51 -40.50 -5.77 -22.84
CA LEU A 51 -41.11 -7.11 -22.91
C LEU A 51 -42.45 -7.11 -22.19
N ILE A 52 -43.48 -7.60 -22.85
CA ILE A 52 -44.80 -7.90 -22.26
C ILE A 52 -44.85 -9.39 -21.95
N PRO A 53 -44.64 -9.83 -20.68
CA PRO A 53 -44.50 -11.25 -20.35
C PRO A 53 -45.76 -12.07 -20.65
N SER A 54 -46.97 -11.46 -20.54
CA SER A 54 -48.24 -12.11 -20.76
C SER A 54 -48.44 -12.56 -22.24
N THR A 55 -47.95 -11.80 -23.20
CA THR A 55 -48.02 -12.13 -24.62
C THR A 55 -46.72 -12.67 -25.20
N GLY A 56 -45.62 -12.42 -24.49
CA GLY A 56 -44.26 -12.68 -24.97
C GLY A 56 -43.80 -11.73 -26.06
N GLN A 57 -44.52 -10.63 -26.28
CA GLN A 57 -44.17 -9.62 -27.25
C GLN A 57 -42.99 -8.79 -26.74
N MET A 58 -42.02 -8.51 -27.64
CA MET A 58 -40.87 -7.68 -27.33
C MET A 58 -40.78 -6.52 -28.33
N GLU A 59 -40.67 -5.33 -27.79
CA GLU A 59 -40.33 -4.12 -28.55
C GLU A 59 -38.89 -3.77 -28.34
N VAL A 60 -38.22 -3.31 -29.38
CA VAL A 60 -36.81 -2.96 -29.37
C VAL A 60 -36.63 -1.53 -29.86
N TYR A 61 -35.91 -0.73 -29.07
CA TYR A 61 -35.59 0.64 -29.39
C TYR A 61 -34.12 0.74 -29.75
N ASP A 62 -33.83 1.20 -30.96
CA ASP A 62 -32.49 1.33 -31.50
C ASP A 62 -31.77 2.60 -30.95
N PHE A 63 -30.46 2.61 -31.05
CA PHE A 63 -29.64 3.79 -30.72
C PHE A 63 -29.46 4.67 -31.99
N LEU A 64 -29.17 5.95 -31.75
CA LEU A 64 -28.78 6.86 -32.83
C LEU A 64 -27.46 6.40 -33.43
N PRO A 65 -27.40 6.03 -34.72
CA PRO A 65 -26.16 5.65 -35.36
C PRO A 65 -25.26 6.90 -35.52
N ASN A 66 -24.14 6.93 -34.85
CA ASN A 66 -23.02 7.90 -34.87
C ASN A 66 -23.36 9.41 -35.05
N GLU A 67 -22.68 10.26 -34.32
CA GLU A 67 -22.71 11.74 -34.37
C GLU A 67 -22.52 12.33 -35.81
N THR A 68 -21.93 11.56 -36.72
CA THR A 68 -21.63 11.96 -38.10
C THR A 68 -22.76 11.81 -39.10
N MET A 69 -23.88 11.19 -38.73
CA MET A 69 -25.05 11.14 -39.64
C MET A 69 -25.86 12.43 -39.57
N PRO A 70 -25.91 13.21 -40.63
CA PRO A 70 -26.57 14.51 -40.62
C PRO A 70 -28.10 14.46 -40.48
N SER A 71 -28.71 13.31 -40.61
CA SER A 71 -30.16 13.14 -40.43
C SER A 71 -30.53 11.67 -40.25
N PRO A 72 -31.51 11.31 -39.38
CA PRO A 72 -32.09 9.98 -39.37
C PRO A 72 -32.71 9.68 -40.75
N PRO A 73 -32.96 8.40 -41.11
CA PRO A 73 -33.71 8.03 -42.31
C PRO A 73 -34.98 8.88 -42.45
N SER A 74 -35.34 9.23 -43.65
CA SER A 74 -36.36 10.24 -43.96
C SER A 74 -37.77 10.04 -43.36
N ASN A 75 -37.99 8.89 -42.71
CA ASN A 75 -39.26 8.51 -42.04
C ASN A 75 -39.15 8.46 -40.50
N LEU A 76 -37.96 8.71 -39.89
CA LEU A 76 -37.73 8.62 -38.47
C LEU A 76 -37.21 9.94 -37.90
N SER A 77 -37.63 10.29 -36.67
CA SER A 77 -37.18 11.48 -35.99
C SER A 77 -36.08 11.12 -34.95
N ARG A 78 -35.28 12.10 -34.52
CA ARG A 78 -34.33 11.90 -33.39
C ARG A 78 -35.02 11.50 -32.09
N ARG A 79 -36.36 11.59 -32.02
CA ARG A 79 -37.14 11.17 -30.85
C ARG A 79 -37.46 9.68 -30.83
N ASP A 80 -37.21 8.97 -31.93
CA ASP A 80 -37.47 7.53 -32.06
C ASP A 80 -36.30 6.68 -31.57
N PHE A 81 -35.16 7.32 -31.20
CA PHE A 81 -33.91 6.65 -30.84
C PHE A 81 -33.43 7.04 -29.45
N VAL A 82 -32.82 6.08 -28.78
CA VAL A 82 -32.02 6.31 -27.55
C VAL A 82 -30.67 6.95 -27.93
N ALA A 83 -30.26 7.97 -27.22
CA ALA A 83 -28.87 8.48 -27.32
C ALA A 83 -27.95 7.60 -26.52
N GLY A 84 -26.88 7.08 -27.15
CA GLY A 84 -25.94 6.13 -26.58
C GLY A 84 -26.26 4.68 -26.85
N LYS A 85 -25.22 3.91 -27.11
CA LYS A 85 -25.32 2.50 -27.50
C LYS A 85 -25.57 1.59 -26.30
N ASN A 86 -24.87 1.87 -25.20
CA ASN A 86 -24.95 1.05 -24.00
C ASN A 86 -25.98 1.65 -23.03
N VAL A 87 -27.02 0.91 -22.72
CA VAL A 87 -27.99 1.27 -21.68
C VAL A 87 -27.53 0.65 -20.36
N TYR A 88 -27.16 1.49 -19.43
CA TYR A 88 -26.61 1.04 -18.13
C TYR A 88 -27.63 0.98 -17.03
N ASP A 89 -28.63 1.88 -17.07
CA ASP A 89 -29.65 1.92 -16.03
C ASP A 89 -30.99 2.47 -16.57
N VAL A 90 -32.07 2.02 -15.93
CA VAL A 90 -33.41 2.46 -16.18
C VAL A 90 -34.11 2.72 -14.85
N TYR A 91 -34.64 3.92 -14.67
CA TYR A 91 -35.32 4.30 -13.44
C TYR A 91 -36.64 5.06 -13.72
N PRO A 92 -37.72 4.78 -12.98
CA PRO A 92 -38.98 5.46 -13.18
C PRO A 92 -38.88 6.95 -12.83
N ARG A 93 -39.37 7.79 -13.72
CA ARG A 93 -39.54 9.22 -13.51
C ARG A 93 -40.95 9.52 -13.01
N PRO A 94 -41.13 10.41 -12.02
CA PRO A 94 -42.46 10.88 -11.65
C PRO A 94 -43.24 11.39 -12.87
N GLY A 95 -44.49 10.93 -13.05
CA GLY A 95 -45.28 11.22 -14.21
C GLY A 95 -45.39 10.11 -15.26
N GLY A 96 -44.75 8.95 -15.02
CA GLY A 96 -44.85 7.73 -15.81
C GLY A 96 -43.86 7.65 -16.99
N GLN A 97 -42.90 8.54 -17.06
CA GLN A 97 -41.75 8.45 -17.95
C GLN A 97 -40.63 7.63 -17.32
N LEU A 98 -39.59 7.28 -18.12
CA LEU A 98 -38.43 6.59 -17.66
C LEU A 98 -37.15 7.43 -17.85
N TYR A 99 -36.31 7.51 -16.86
CA TYR A 99 -34.95 7.93 -17.03
C TYR A 99 -34.13 6.73 -17.53
N ILE A 100 -33.30 6.95 -18.52
CA ILE A 100 -32.43 5.94 -19.11
C ILE A 100 -31.00 6.50 -19.12
N GLY A 101 -30.09 5.84 -18.43
CA GLY A 101 -28.69 6.17 -18.37
C GLY A 101 -27.89 5.42 -19.42
N THR A 102 -27.10 6.13 -20.20
CA THR A 102 -26.30 5.58 -21.30
C THR A 102 -24.85 6.10 -21.27
N ASP A 103 -24.03 5.62 -22.20
CA ASP A 103 -22.68 6.15 -22.48
C ASP A 103 -22.69 7.56 -23.09
N GLU A 104 -23.81 8.01 -23.65
CA GLU A 104 -24.03 9.35 -24.21
C GLU A 104 -24.87 10.26 -23.28
N GLY A 105 -25.04 9.86 -22.03
CA GLY A 105 -25.72 10.63 -21.00
C GLY A 105 -27.15 10.19 -20.71
N LEU A 106 -27.98 11.14 -20.31
CA LEU A 106 -29.35 10.92 -19.89
C LEU A 106 -30.31 10.92 -21.11
N ASN A 107 -31.20 9.92 -21.11
CA ASN A 107 -32.39 9.92 -21.94
C ASN A 107 -33.63 9.91 -21.05
N ILE A 108 -34.74 10.50 -21.52
CA ILE A 108 -36.06 10.40 -20.92
C ILE A 108 -36.97 9.78 -21.94
N PHE A 109 -37.51 8.62 -21.61
CA PHE A 109 -38.45 7.88 -22.48
C PHE A 109 -39.90 8.06 -21.99
N ASP A 110 -40.78 8.31 -22.91
CA ASP A 110 -42.21 8.34 -22.65
C ASP A 110 -42.85 7.09 -23.22
N PRO A 111 -43.33 6.14 -22.38
CA PRO A 111 -43.94 4.90 -22.85
C PRO A 111 -45.22 5.10 -23.62
N LYS A 112 -45.96 6.20 -23.39
CA LYS A 112 -47.22 6.48 -24.04
C LYS A 112 -47.04 6.92 -25.50
N THR A 113 -46.03 7.79 -25.72
CA THR A 113 -45.75 8.32 -27.07
C THR A 113 -44.65 7.53 -27.76
N LYS A 114 -43.97 6.63 -27.03
CA LYS A 114 -42.80 5.85 -27.47
C LYS A 114 -41.67 6.74 -28.00
N THR A 115 -41.46 7.89 -27.38
CA THR A 115 -40.47 8.87 -27.81
C THR A 115 -39.40 9.12 -26.73
N PHE A 116 -38.21 9.49 -27.19
CA PHE A 116 -37.09 9.86 -26.36
C PHE A 116 -36.84 11.37 -26.36
N ALA A 117 -36.65 11.96 -25.19
CA ALA A 117 -35.97 13.22 -25.02
C ALA A 117 -34.53 12.93 -24.63
N ASN A 118 -33.56 13.50 -25.33
CA ASN A 118 -32.15 13.29 -25.12
C ASN A 118 -31.32 14.54 -25.49
N ARG A 119 -30.01 14.52 -25.36
CA ARG A 119 -29.13 15.66 -25.65
C ARG A 119 -29.25 16.19 -27.13
N PHE A 120 -29.72 15.41 -28.03
CA PHE A 120 -29.84 15.80 -29.46
C PHE A 120 -31.16 16.51 -29.79
N ASN A 121 -32.17 16.41 -28.92
CA ASN A 121 -33.52 16.95 -29.17
C ASN A 121 -34.13 17.71 -28.00
N ASP A 122 -33.48 17.76 -26.80
CA ASP A 122 -33.94 18.51 -25.65
C ASP A 122 -32.78 19.38 -25.07
N ASP A 123 -32.98 20.70 -25.10
CA ASP A 123 -31.95 21.66 -24.64
C ASP A 123 -31.67 21.57 -23.15
N ARG A 124 -32.61 21.08 -22.33
CA ARG A 124 -32.40 20.88 -20.90
C ARG A 124 -31.41 19.75 -20.66
N ILE A 125 -31.54 18.65 -21.40
CA ILE A 125 -30.65 17.49 -21.33
C ILE A 125 -29.30 17.83 -21.97
N ARG A 126 -29.26 18.61 -23.03
CA ARG A 126 -28.03 19.04 -23.70
C ARG A 126 -27.10 19.83 -22.78
N ARG A 127 -27.65 20.57 -21.80
CA ARG A 127 -26.90 21.36 -20.83
C ARG A 127 -26.32 20.53 -19.70
N LEU A 128 -26.77 19.28 -19.50
CA LEU A 128 -26.18 18.38 -18.53
C LEU A 128 -24.76 18.02 -18.95
N PRO A 129 -23.85 17.76 -18.00
CA PRO A 129 -22.53 17.23 -18.32
C PRO A 129 -22.62 16.02 -19.23
N LEU A 130 -21.73 15.93 -20.22
CA LEU A 130 -21.62 14.76 -21.08
C LEU A 130 -20.86 13.67 -20.35
N ASN A 131 -21.57 12.84 -19.64
CA ASN A 131 -21.02 11.78 -18.84
C ASN A 131 -21.76 10.47 -19.12
N ARG A 132 -21.07 9.38 -18.86
CA ARG A 132 -21.64 8.05 -18.86
C ARG A 132 -22.48 7.86 -17.58
N PHE A 133 -23.79 7.75 -17.72
CA PHE A 133 -24.72 7.57 -16.61
C PHE A 133 -24.86 6.07 -16.27
N ASN A 134 -24.08 5.60 -15.30
CA ASN A 134 -24.00 4.18 -14.96
C ASN A 134 -25.09 3.74 -13.99
N SER A 135 -25.47 4.58 -13.05
CA SER A 135 -26.47 4.28 -12.02
C SER A 135 -27.40 5.47 -11.82
N LEU A 136 -28.67 5.19 -11.70
CA LEU A 136 -29.74 6.19 -11.54
C LEU A 136 -30.56 5.92 -10.28
N TYR A 137 -31.01 6.98 -9.65
CA TYR A 137 -31.91 6.91 -8.51
C TYR A 137 -32.72 8.20 -8.40
N VAL A 138 -34.00 8.12 -8.08
CA VAL A 138 -34.83 9.28 -7.84
C VAL A 138 -35.15 9.35 -6.35
N ASP A 139 -34.78 10.46 -5.71
CA ASP A 139 -35.04 10.69 -4.29
C ASP A 139 -36.49 11.09 -4.00
N SER A 140 -36.86 11.12 -2.73
CA SER A 140 -38.21 11.51 -2.27
C SER A 140 -38.61 12.94 -2.64
N LYS A 141 -37.65 13.79 -3.02
CA LYS A 141 -37.85 15.16 -3.51
C LYS A 141 -37.93 15.24 -5.03
N ASN A 142 -37.92 14.08 -5.70
CA ASN A 142 -37.93 13.93 -7.17
C ASN A 142 -36.64 14.41 -7.86
N ASN A 143 -35.52 14.58 -7.13
CA ASN A 143 -34.25 14.81 -7.80
C ASN A 143 -33.70 13.49 -8.36
N LEU A 144 -33.07 13.57 -9.53
CA LEU A 144 -32.36 12.45 -10.13
C LEU A 144 -30.90 12.46 -9.63
N TRP A 145 -30.51 11.39 -9.00
CA TRP A 145 -29.13 11.10 -8.67
C TRP A 145 -28.54 10.19 -9.75
N ALA A 146 -27.36 10.52 -10.24
CA ALA A 146 -26.69 9.77 -11.27
C ALA A 146 -25.21 9.57 -10.95
N GLY A 147 -24.78 8.33 -10.95
CA GLY A 147 -23.36 7.97 -10.91
C GLY A 147 -22.79 8.00 -12.34
N CYS A 148 -21.77 8.80 -12.56
CA CYS A 148 -21.22 9.09 -13.86
C CYS A 148 -19.89 8.35 -14.11
N GLY A 149 -19.92 7.04 -14.05
CA GLY A 149 -18.73 6.21 -14.24
C GLY A 149 -17.71 6.41 -13.12
N VAL A 150 -16.51 6.84 -13.49
CA VAL A 150 -15.40 7.14 -12.55
C VAL A 150 -15.19 8.64 -12.36
N ASP A 151 -16.07 9.48 -12.92
CA ASP A 151 -15.82 10.93 -12.98
C ASP A 151 -16.45 11.68 -11.80
N GLU A 152 -17.76 11.45 -11.57
CA GLU A 152 -18.52 12.23 -10.59
C GLU A 152 -19.90 11.65 -10.29
N VAL A 153 -20.58 12.23 -9.31
CA VAL A 153 -22.00 12.02 -9.04
C VAL A 153 -22.75 13.33 -9.28
N LEU A 154 -23.84 13.23 -10.01
CA LEU A 154 -24.73 14.35 -10.26
C LEU A 154 -26.04 14.21 -9.46
N CYS A 155 -26.48 15.30 -8.85
CA CYS A 155 -27.84 15.46 -8.35
C CYS A 155 -28.55 16.50 -9.21
N ILE A 156 -29.52 16.04 -10.00
CA ILE A 156 -30.20 16.82 -11.01
C ILE A 156 -31.65 17.06 -10.56
N SER A 157 -32.08 18.31 -10.53
CA SER A 157 -33.48 18.63 -10.20
C SER A 157 -34.46 18.02 -11.20
N HIS A 158 -35.69 17.75 -10.76
CA HIS A 158 -36.74 17.14 -11.63
C HIS A 158 -37.00 17.91 -12.94
N ASP A 159 -36.89 19.24 -12.92
CA ASP A 159 -37.03 20.11 -14.07
C ASP A 159 -35.77 20.22 -14.94
N LEU A 160 -34.68 19.52 -14.54
CA LEU A 160 -33.37 19.47 -15.19
C LEU A 160 -32.63 20.83 -15.23
N LYS A 161 -33.03 21.80 -14.40
CA LYS A 161 -32.40 23.13 -14.43
C LYS A 161 -31.23 23.27 -13.48
N THR A 162 -31.26 22.56 -12.37
CA THR A 162 -30.20 22.63 -11.34
C THR A 162 -29.44 21.33 -11.31
N VAL A 163 -28.11 21.43 -11.34
CA VAL A 163 -27.20 20.28 -11.23
C VAL A 163 -26.21 20.56 -10.11
N LYS A 164 -26.14 19.66 -9.16
CA LYS A 164 -25.07 19.63 -8.16
C LYS A 164 -24.15 18.49 -8.47
N THR A 165 -22.86 18.74 -8.35
CA THR A 165 -21.80 17.75 -8.65
C THR A 165 -21.04 17.40 -7.37
N TYR A 166 -20.82 16.11 -7.16
CA TYR A 166 -20.01 15.59 -6.05
C TYR A 166 -18.89 14.75 -6.62
N ARG A 167 -17.67 14.96 -6.08
CA ARG A 167 -16.47 14.27 -6.53
C ARG A 167 -15.62 13.82 -5.35
N TYR A 168 -14.82 12.80 -5.59
CA TYR A 168 -13.72 12.47 -4.70
C TYR A 168 -12.68 13.60 -4.67
N GLN A 169 -12.19 13.91 -3.47
CA GLN A 169 -11.12 14.88 -3.24
C GLN A 169 -10.12 14.26 -2.26
N GLU A 170 -8.88 14.09 -2.70
CA GLU A 170 -7.85 13.36 -1.95
C GLU A 170 -7.60 13.93 -0.54
N ASP A 171 -7.60 15.25 -0.41
CA ASP A 171 -7.32 15.94 0.85
C ASP A 171 -8.58 16.23 1.69
N ASN A 172 -9.75 15.81 1.26
CA ASN A 172 -11.01 16.10 1.94
C ASN A 172 -11.74 14.82 2.37
N PRO A 173 -11.59 14.40 3.64
CA PRO A 173 -12.25 13.20 4.15
C PRO A 173 -13.79 13.31 4.19
N LYS A 174 -14.35 14.52 4.01
CA LYS A 174 -15.78 14.81 3.91
C LYS A 174 -16.27 14.90 2.47
N SER A 175 -15.49 14.48 1.49
CA SER A 175 -15.88 14.27 0.09
C SER A 175 -16.30 12.81 -0.14
N LEU A 176 -16.73 12.47 -1.35
CA LEU A 176 -16.92 11.06 -1.75
C LEU A 176 -15.66 10.23 -1.49
N PRO A 177 -15.78 8.95 -1.12
CA PRO A 177 -14.63 8.05 -0.96
C PRO A 177 -14.07 7.57 -2.30
N ASP A 178 -14.90 7.58 -3.34
CA ASP A 178 -14.59 7.22 -4.71
C ASP A 178 -15.62 7.81 -5.67
N ASN A 179 -15.24 8.14 -6.90
CA ASN A 179 -16.16 8.66 -7.92
C ASN A 179 -17.03 7.57 -8.56
N GLY A 180 -16.62 6.30 -8.51
CA GLY A 180 -17.34 5.15 -9.06
C GLY A 180 -18.55 4.76 -8.22
N VAL A 181 -19.66 5.50 -8.33
CA VAL A 181 -20.88 5.20 -7.59
C VAL A 181 -21.75 4.21 -8.35
N MET A 182 -21.94 3.03 -7.73
CA MET A 182 -22.66 1.88 -8.31
C MET A 182 -24.14 1.85 -7.97
N SER A 183 -24.53 2.30 -6.78
CA SER A 183 -25.91 2.24 -6.31
C SER A 183 -26.21 3.31 -5.30
N PHE A 184 -27.50 3.62 -5.16
CA PHE A 184 -28.02 4.62 -4.24
C PHE A 184 -29.14 4.04 -3.37
N ALA A 185 -29.32 4.62 -2.19
CA ALA A 185 -30.49 4.42 -1.37
C ALA A 185 -30.74 5.70 -0.53
N GLU A 186 -32.00 5.97 -0.20
CA GLU A 186 -32.39 7.12 0.61
C GLU A 186 -32.89 6.65 1.99
N ASP A 187 -32.46 7.35 3.04
CA ASP A 187 -32.97 7.13 4.38
C ASP A 187 -34.30 7.87 4.64
N SER A 188 -34.96 7.56 5.75
CA SER A 188 -36.23 8.20 6.13
C SER A 188 -36.12 9.71 6.40
N LYS A 189 -34.91 10.27 6.47
CA LYS A 189 -34.64 11.70 6.66
C LYS A 189 -34.35 12.43 5.35
N GLY A 190 -34.28 11.70 4.24
CA GLY A 190 -33.94 12.21 2.92
C GLY A 190 -32.44 12.37 2.68
N ASN A 191 -31.59 11.65 3.43
CA ASN A 191 -30.15 11.59 3.18
C ASN A 191 -29.84 10.43 2.24
N ILE A 192 -28.74 10.56 1.50
CA ILE A 192 -28.41 9.61 0.43
C ILE A 192 -27.23 8.76 0.83
N TRP A 193 -27.42 7.45 0.70
CA TRP A 193 -26.38 6.45 0.76
C TRP A 193 -25.91 6.13 -0.65
N MET A 194 -24.61 5.99 -0.81
CA MET A 194 -23.98 5.68 -2.12
C MET A 194 -22.99 4.52 -1.93
N GLY A 195 -23.22 3.44 -2.67
CA GLY A 195 -22.28 2.34 -2.77
C GLY A 195 -21.25 2.64 -3.85
N THR A 196 -19.97 2.58 -3.50
CA THR A 196 -18.88 2.96 -4.39
C THR A 196 -17.90 1.82 -4.64
N ASP A 197 -17.00 2.02 -5.57
CA ASP A 197 -15.89 1.08 -5.84
C ASP A 197 -14.96 0.95 -4.63
N ASN A 198 -14.88 1.98 -3.77
CA ASN A 198 -13.99 1.97 -2.62
C ASN A 198 -14.65 2.60 -1.37
N GLY A 199 -15.69 1.98 -0.87
CA GLY A 199 -16.36 2.34 0.38
C GLY A 199 -17.85 2.60 0.23
N LEU A 200 -18.48 2.85 1.35
CA LEU A 200 -19.88 3.28 1.46
C LEU A 200 -19.91 4.74 1.89
N ALA A 201 -20.56 5.59 1.09
CA ALA A 201 -20.71 7.00 1.42
C ALA A 201 -22.13 7.30 1.95
N TYR A 202 -22.22 8.12 2.96
CA TYR A 202 -23.44 8.71 3.47
C TYR A 202 -23.39 10.22 3.32
N LEU A 203 -24.28 10.79 2.53
CA LEU A 203 -24.43 12.23 2.36
C LEU A 203 -25.55 12.75 3.23
N ASP A 204 -25.22 13.60 4.18
CA ASP A 204 -26.22 14.43 4.85
C ASP A 204 -26.66 15.55 3.88
N THR A 205 -27.89 15.47 3.40
CA THR A 205 -28.41 16.41 2.38
C THR A 205 -28.65 17.82 2.92
N LYS A 206 -28.62 18.03 4.25
CA LYS A 206 -28.75 19.35 4.88
C LYS A 206 -27.41 20.05 4.99
N THR A 207 -26.41 19.34 5.51
CA THR A 207 -25.04 19.89 5.70
C THR A 207 -24.19 19.80 4.45
N GLN A 208 -24.56 18.93 3.50
CA GLN A 208 -23.80 18.61 2.27
C GLN A 208 -22.45 17.96 2.56
N GLU A 209 -22.28 17.33 3.73
CA GLU A 209 -21.05 16.64 4.12
C GLU A 209 -21.21 15.14 3.97
N PHE A 210 -20.12 14.48 3.59
CA PHE A 210 -20.04 13.03 3.52
C PHE A 210 -19.49 12.43 4.81
N THR A 211 -20.02 11.28 5.17
CA THR A 211 -19.42 10.33 6.12
C THR A 211 -19.14 9.04 5.38
N ASN A 212 -17.89 8.61 5.37
CA ASN A 212 -17.44 7.46 4.61
C ASN A 212 -17.12 6.28 5.51
N TYR A 213 -17.55 5.08 5.09
CA TYR A 213 -17.34 3.83 5.81
C TYR A 213 -16.56 2.86 4.94
N PHE A 214 -15.60 2.17 5.58
CA PHE A 214 -14.71 1.22 4.95
C PHE A 214 -14.67 -0.09 5.73
N THR A 215 -13.89 -1.05 5.26
CA THR A 215 -13.68 -2.32 5.98
C THR A 215 -13.17 -2.12 7.40
N ARG A 216 -12.38 -1.09 7.66
CA ARG A 216 -11.93 -0.70 9.01
C ARG A 216 -13.05 -0.27 9.95
N ASP A 217 -14.20 0.15 9.40
CA ASP A 217 -15.36 0.60 10.15
C ASP A 217 -16.40 -0.54 10.33
N GLY A 218 -16.11 -1.73 9.78
CA GLY A 218 -16.94 -2.92 9.88
C GLY A 218 -17.64 -3.34 8.58
N LEU A 219 -17.40 -2.65 7.47
CA LEU A 219 -17.89 -3.05 6.16
C LEU A 219 -17.19 -4.36 5.72
N VAL A 220 -17.93 -5.31 5.13
CA VAL A 220 -17.37 -6.61 4.73
C VAL A 220 -16.39 -6.51 3.57
N ASN A 221 -16.61 -5.54 2.68
CA ASN A 221 -15.75 -5.25 1.54
C ASN A 221 -15.97 -3.79 1.11
N ASN A 222 -14.93 -3.11 0.64
CA ASN A 222 -15.05 -1.72 0.19
C ASN A 222 -15.83 -1.58 -1.14
N TYR A 223 -15.86 -2.61 -1.97
CA TYR A 223 -16.67 -2.60 -3.19
C TYR A 223 -18.13 -2.84 -2.85
N VAL A 224 -18.94 -1.79 -2.87
CA VAL A 224 -20.36 -1.82 -2.52
C VAL A 224 -21.22 -1.67 -3.78
N SER A 225 -21.72 -2.80 -4.27
CA SER A 225 -22.36 -2.89 -5.59
C SER A 225 -23.87 -2.61 -5.60
N ALA A 226 -24.58 -2.90 -4.51
CA ALA A 226 -26.03 -2.81 -4.44
C ALA A 226 -26.51 -2.33 -3.06
N LEU A 227 -27.46 -1.40 -3.04
CA LEU A 227 -28.02 -0.82 -1.81
C LEU A 227 -29.54 -0.89 -1.81
N VAL A 228 -30.12 -1.23 -0.66
CA VAL A 228 -31.55 -1.12 -0.44
C VAL A 228 -31.86 -0.77 1.02
N MET A 229 -32.70 0.22 1.24
CA MET A 229 -33.13 0.63 2.57
C MET A 229 -34.41 -0.12 2.99
N VAL A 230 -34.40 -0.70 4.18
CA VAL A 230 -35.56 -1.32 4.82
C VAL A 230 -35.75 -0.76 6.22
N GLY A 231 -36.68 0.18 6.35
CA GLY A 231 -36.82 0.96 7.59
C GLY A 231 -35.53 1.74 7.90
N ASN A 232 -34.94 1.47 9.07
CA ASN A 232 -33.68 2.09 9.48
C ASN A 232 -32.44 1.24 9.19
N THR A 233 -32.60 0.16 8.43
CA THR A 233 -31.51 -0.75 8.10
C THR A 233 -31.18 -0.64 6.62
N LEU A 234 -29.93 -0.31 6.32
CA LEU A 234 -29.39 -0.36 4.98
C LEU A 234 -28.82 -1.76 4.72
N TRP A 235 -29.38 -2.45 3.74
CA TRP A 235 -28.84 -3.71 3.24
C TRP A 235 -28.00 -3.44 2.01
N MET A 236 -26.87 -4.12 1.92
CA MET A 236 -25.91 -3.89 0.86
C MET A 236 -25.29 -5.19 0.36
N GLY A 237 -25.15 -5.25 -0.96
CA GLY A 237 -24.37 -6.26 -1.66
C GLY A 237 -22.96 -5.77 -1.87
N THR A 238 -21.98 -6.65 -1.72
CA THR A 238 -20.57 -6.35 -1.91
C THR A 238 -19.89 -7.42 -2.76
N ALA A 239 -18.62 -7.21 -3.09
CA ALA A 239 -17.83 -8.23 -3.78
C ALA A 239 -17.53 -9.47 -2.90
N ASN A 240 -17.80 -9.42 -1.60
CA ASN A 240 -17.53 -10.52 -0.67
C ASN A 240 -18.68 -10.76 0.33
N GLY A 241 -19.87 -10.91 -0.16
CA GLY A 241 -21.06 -11.21 0.63
C GLY A 241 -22.02 -10.04 0.79
N LEU A 242 -22.98 -10.22 1.69
CA LEU A 242 -23.95 -9.21 2.08
C LEU A 242 -23.52 -8.52 3.36
N CYS A 243 -23.92 -7.28 3.50
CA CYS A 243 -23.74 -6.54 4.74
C CYS A 243 -25.03 -5.77 5.06
N LYS A 244 -25.34 -5.59 6.32
CA LYS A 244 -26.37 -4.66 6.76
C LYS A 244 -25.78 -3.61 7.69
N TYR A 245 -26.26 -2.39 7.59
CA TYR A 245 -25.96 -1.31 8.52
C TYR A 245 -27.24 -0.88 9.21
N ASP A 246 -27.24 -0.90 10.52
CA ASP A 246 -28.33 -0.40 11.34
C ASP A 246 -28.07 1.06 11.74
N ALA A 247 -28.87 1.97 11.24
CA ALA A 247 -28.67 3.40 11.48
C ALA A 247 -28.92 3.83 12.94
N LEU A 248 -29.66 3.03 13.72
CA LEU A 248 -29.94 3.33 15.13
C LEU A 248 -28.74 2.94 16.01
N THR A 249 -28.20 1.75 15.78
CA THR A 249 -27.08 1.21 16.56
C THR A 249 -25.72 1.57 15.97
N LYS A 250 -25.69 2.09 14.75
CA LYS A 250 -24.49 2.41 13.94
C LYS A 250 -23.56 1.18 13.76
N ARG A 251 -24.15 0.00 13.53
CA ARG A 251 -23.40 -1.26 13.42
C ARG A 251 -23.50 -1.85 12.04
N PHE A 252 -22.40 -2.41 11.60
CA PHE A 252 -22.33 -3.28 10.45
C PHE A 252 -22.46 -4.73 10.90
N VAL A 253 -23.23 -5.52 10.15
CA VAL A 253 -23.29 -6.98 10.29
C VAL A 253 -23.07 -7.59 8.93
N SER A 254 -22.09 -8.49 8.85
CA SER A 254 -21.66 -9.12 7.61
C SER A 254 -22.22 -10.52 7.49
N PHE A 255 -22.60 -10.91 6.27
CA PHE A 255 -23.07 -12.26 5.96
C PHE A 255 -22.22 -12.83 4.81
N GLY A 256 -21.65 -13.99 5.05
CA GLY A 256 -20.74 -14.65 4.12
C GLY A 256 -20.94 -16.17 4.04
N ARG A 257 -19.89 -16.89 3.70
CA ARG A 257 -19.93 -18.36 3.61
C ARG A 257 -20.33 -19.03 4.92
N ALA A 258 -19.88 -18.48 6.03
CA ALA A 258 -20.23 -18.96 7.36
C ALA A 258 -21.73 -18.95 7.63
N ASP A 259 -22.42 -17.93 7.10
CA ASP A 259 -23.89 -17.79 7.19
C ASP A 259 -24.62 -18.62 6.13
N ASN A 260 -23.95 -19.59 5.51
CA ASN A 260 -24.44 -20.40 4.41
C ASN A 260 -24.82 -19.59 3.13
N LEU A 261 -24.24 -18.41 2.99
CA LEU A 261 -24.38 -17.59 1.80
C LEU A 261 -23.54 -18.19 0.66
N LYS A 262 -24.20 -18.71 -0.37
CA LYS A 262 -23.52 -19.34 -1.52
C LYS A 262 -23.09 -18.34 -2.58
N VAL A 263 -23.78 -17.21 -2.68
CA VAL A 263 -23.49 -16.13 -3.64
C VAL A 263 -22.75 -15.05 -2.87
N LEU A 264 -21.45 -14.92 -3.09
CA LEU A 264 -20.62 -13.95 -2.38
C LEU A 264 -20.45 -12.65 -3.15
N SER A 265 -20.21 -12.72 -4.46
CA SER A 265 -20.06 -11.53 -5.29
C SER A 265 -21.43 -11.08 -5.79
N ILE A 266 -21.90 -9.96 -5.27
CA ILE A 266 -23.17 -9.35 -5.70
C ILE A 266 -22.87 -8.40 -6.82
N GLU A 267 -23.66 -8.53 -7.92
CA GLU A 267 -23.53 -7.69 -9.10
C GLU A 267 -24.07 -6.28 -8.87
N THR A 268 -23.54 -5.35 -9.65
CA THR A 268 -23.89 -3.92 -9.57
C THR A 268 -25.40 -3.71 -9.72
N LYS A 269 -26.00 -2.99 -8.78
CA LYS A 269 -27.43 -2.66 -8.70
C LYS A 269 -28.36 -3.88 -8.61
N SER A 270 -27.80 -5.06 -8.44
CA SER A 270 -28.58 -6.31 -8.45
C SER A 270 -29.30 -6.55 -7.13
N VAL A 271 -30.21 -5.67 -6.79
CA VAL A 271 -31.05 -5.77 -5.59
C VAL A 271 -32.50 -5.41 -5.91
N LEU A 272 -33.41 -6.18 -5.34
CA LEU A 272 -34.86 -5.96 -5.42
C LEU A 272 -35.50 -6.21 -4.06
N LYS A 273 -36.47 -5.36 -3.71
CA LYS A 273 -37.40 -5.58 -2.59
C LYS A 273 -38.80 -5.80 -3.15
N ASP A 274 -39.40 -6.94 -2.84
CA ASP A 274 -40.77 -7.22 -3.28
C ASP A 274 -41.83 -6.59 -2.36
N SER A 275 -43.09 -6.68 -2.76
CA SER A 275 -44.25 -6.16 -2.03
C SER A 275 -44.46 -6.85 -0.68
N GLN A 276 -43.97 -8.07 -0.51
CA GLN A 276 -43.99 -8.82 0.75
C GLN A 276 -42.84 -8.46 1.70
N GLY A 277 -41.86 -7.65 1.23
CA GLY A 277 -40.69 -7.23 1.99
C GLY A 277 -39.50 -8.20 1.88
N ASN A 278 -39.55 -9.21 1.01
CA ASN A 278 -38.40 -10.03 0.74
C ASN A 278 -37.37 -9.22 -0.06
N LEU A 279 -36.11 -9.48 0.23
CA LEU A 279 -34.98 -8.95 -0.51
C LEU A 279 -34.39 -10.04 -1.42
N TYR A 280 -34.02 -9.61 -2.59
CA TYR A 280 -33.35 -10.42 -3.61
C TYR A 280 -32.05 -9.74 -3.97
N PHE A 281 -30.93 -10.45 -3.87
CA PHE A 281 -29.63 -9.99 -4.32
C PHE A 281 -29.11 -10.95 -5.39
N GLY A 282 -28.85 -10.45 -6.56
CA GLY A 282 -28.28 -11.19 -7.67
C GLY A 282 -26.75 -11.11 -7.67
N GLY A 283 -26.09 -12.21 -7.91
CA GLY A 283 -24.65 -12.26 -8.03
C GLY A 283 -24.21 -13.22 -9.13
N LEU A 284 -22.90 -13.29 -9.34
CA LEU A 284 -22.27 -13.99 -10.46
C LEU A 284 -22.73 -15.45 -10.61
N TYR A 285 -23.08 -16.13 -9.51
CA TYR A 285 -23.42 -17.56 -9.49
C TYR A 285 -24.82 -17.86 -8.95
N GLY A 286 -25.70 -16.88 -8.92
CA GLY A 286 -27.06 -17.10 -8.47
C GLY A 286 -27.74 -15.92 -7.80
N LEU A 287 -28.85 -16.25 -7.13
CA LEU A 287 -29.72 -15.30 -6.46
C LEU A 287 -29.88 -15.66 -4.99
N VAL A 288 -29.77 -14.67 -4.13
CA VAL A 288 -30.07 -14.78 -2.71
C VAL A 288 -31.43 -14.15 -2.44
N LYS A 289 -32.36 -14.91 -1.86
CA LYS A 289 -33.67 -14.43 -1.42
C LYS A 289 -33.79 -14.62 0.09
N PHE A 290 -34.17 -13.59 0.81
CA PHE A 290 -34.49 -13.66 2.23
C PHE A 290 -35.46 -12.56 2.64
N HIS A 291 -36.11 -12.77 3.80
CA HIS A 291 -36.91 -11.71 4.41
C HIS A 291 -36.12 -11.11 5.60
N PRO A 292 -35.86 -9.78 5.63
CA PRO A 292 -35.04 -9.13 6.66
C PRO A 292 -35.46 -9.41 8.11
N LYS A 293 -36.78 -9.59 8.35
CA LYS A 293 -37.30 -9.95 9.68
C LYS A 293 -36.89 -11.34 10.17
N HIS A 294 -36.54 -12.24 9.25
CA HIS A 294 -36.15 -13.61 9.58
C HIS A 294 -34.66 -13.77 9.78
N VAL A 295 -33.88 -12.73 9.48
CA VAL A 295 -32.44 -12.71 9.72
C VAL A 295 -32.20 -12.53 11.22
N LYS A 296 -31.76 -13.60 11.85
CA LYS A 296 -31.43 -13.58 13.28
C LYS A 296 -30.21 -12.71 13.52
N THR A 297 -30.23 -11.95 14.60
CA THR A 297 -29.08 -11.19 15.09
C THR A 297 -28.57 -11.83 16.37
N ASN A 298 -27.27 -11.92 16.48
CA ASN A 298 -26.62 -12.39 17.69
C ASN A 298 -26.48 -11.21 18.67
N ASN A 299 -27.34 -11.19 19.70
CA ASN A 299 -27.32 -10.17 20.74
C ASN A 299 -26.45 -10.55 21.94
N TYR A 300 -25.69 -11.64 21.84
CA TYR A 300 -24.79 -12.08 22.89
C TYR A 300 -23.51 -11.24 22.89
N VAL A 301 -23.25 -10.57 24.02
CA VAL A 301 -21.99 -9.82 24.21
C VAL A 301 -20.90 -10.80 24.61
N PRO A 302 -19.87 -11.02 23.79
CA PRO A 302 -18.88 -12.04 24.06
C PRO A 302 -17.94 -11.63 25.21
N PRO A 303 -17.80 -12.44 26.26
CA PRO A 303 -16.65 -12.32 27.14
C PRO A 303 -15.36 -12.58 26.35
N VAL A 304 -14.30 -11.85 26.68
CA VAL A 304 -12.97 -12.03 26.07
C VAL A 304 -12.05 -12.70 27.07
N VAL A 305 -11.26 -13.64 26.59
CA VAL A 305 -10.21 -14.28 27.37
C VAL A 305 -8.92 -14.30 26.55
N ILE A 306 -7.79 -14.18 27.22
CA ILE A 306 -6.48 -14.46 26.62
C ILE A 306 -6.24 -15.96 26.78
N THR A 307 -6.04 -16.64 25.64
CA THR A 307 -5.85 -18.09 25.59
C THR A 307 -4.39 -18.49 25.62
N SER A 308 -3.51 -17.64 25.09
CA SER A 308 -2.07 -17.89 25.03
C SER A 308 -1.28 -16.60 25.06
N LEU A 309 -0.16 -16.63 25.74
CA LEU A 309 0.90 -15.64 25.65
C LEU A 309 2.19 -16.37 25.33
N LYS A 310 2.74 -16.15 24.15
CA LYS A 310 4.01 -16.72 23.70
C LYS A 310 5.09 -15.63 23.66
N VAL A 311 6.28 -16.01 24.03
CA VAL A 311 7.49 -15.19 23.96
C VAL A 311 8.47 -15.90 23.04
N TYR A 312 8.92 -15.22 21.97
CA TYR A 312 9.71 -15.86 20.90
C TYR A 312 9.10 -17.20 20.39
N GLY A 313 7.77 -17.25 20.23
CA GLY A 313 7.06 -18.45 19.79
C GLY A 313 6.96 -19.57 20.84
N LYS A 314 7.59 -19.45 21.99
CA LYS A 314 7.49 -20.39 23.11
C LYS A 314 6.37 -19.98 24.06
N GLU A 315 5.53 -20.93 24.42
CA GLU A 315 4.41 -20.67 25.29
C GLU A 315 4.87 -20.34 26.70
N LYS A 316 4.52 -19.15 27.18
CA LYS A 316 4.80 -18.68 28.55
C LYS A 316 3.59 -18.90 29.45
N LEU A 317 2.38 -18.84 28.88
CA LEU A 317 1.10 -19.06 29.57
C LEU A 317 0.14 -19.79 28.61
N SER A 318 -0.23 -21.03 28.95
CA SER A 318 -1.01 -21.96 28.10
C SER A 318 -2.41 -22.25 28.61
N THR A 319 -2.89 -21.58 29.63
CA THR A 319 -4.22 -21.77 30.18
C THR A 319 -4.99 -20.47 30.23
N LEU A 320 -6.31 -20.55 30.06
CA LEU A 320 -7.23 -19.43 30.30
C LEU A 320 -6.71 -18.63 31.48
N ILE A 321 -6.14 -17.45 31.17
CA ILE A 321 -5.63 -16.58 32.22
C ILE A 321 -6.87 -15.99 32.90
N PRO A 322 -7.23 -16.43 34.10
CA PRO A 322 -8.26 -15.74 34.86
C PRO A 322 -7.81 -14.30 35.05
N LYS A 323 -8.72 -13.37 35.27
CA LYS A 323 -8.40 -12.01 35.74
C LYS A 323 -7.44 -12.11 36.90
N SER A 324 -6.16 -12.19 36.61
CA SER A 324 -5.12 -12.26 37.62
C SER A 324 -4.67 -10.83 37.88
N ASP A 325 -4.83 -10.36 39.11
CA ASP A 325 -4.28 -9.08 39.55
C ASP A 325 -2.74 -9.09 39.57
N ARG A 326 -2.12 -10.24 39.25
CA ARG A 326 -0.66 -10.36 39.20
C ARG A 326 -0.16 -10.07 37.77
N PRO A 327 0.77 -9.12 37.63
CA PRO A 327 1.34 -8.84 36.32
C PRO A 327 2.19 -10.00 35.81
N VAL A 328 2.21 -10.20 34.52
CA VAL A 328 3.12 -11.09 33.83
C VAL A 328 4.49 -10.44 33.79
N SER A 329 5.46 -11.05 34.48
CA SER A 329 6.82 -10.55 34.55
C SER A 329 7.69 -11.20 33.49
N LEU A 330 8.34 -10.39 32.69
CA LEU A 330 9.22 -10.78 31.59
C LEU A 330 10.60 -10.15 31.76
N SER A 331 11.63 -10.82 31.33
CA SER A 331 12.98 -10.28 31.28
C SER A 331 13.16 -9.41 30.02
N TYR A 332 14.20 -8.60 29.96
CA TYR A 332 14.48 -7.68 28.85
C TYR A 332 14.65 -8.39 27.50
N ASP A 333 15.11 -9.62 27.51
CA ASP A 333 15.28 -10.49 26.34
C ASP A 333 13.98 -11.23 25.96
N GLU A 334 12.95 -11.16 26.77
CA GLU A 334 11.61 -11.71 26.52
C GLU A 334 10.67 -10.65 25.96
N ASN A 335 11.04 -9.97 24.89
CA ASN A 335 10.40 -8.76 24.38
C ASN A 335 9.64 -8.93 23.06
N ASP A 336 9.63 -10.13 22.48
CA ASP A 336 8.78 -10.49 21.33
C ASP A 336 7.57 -11.27 21.82
N LEU A 337 6.42 -10.61 21.80
CA LEU A 337 5.19 -11.12 22.40
C LEU A 337 4.19 -11.50 21.31
N THR A 338 3.70 -12.72 21.35
CA THR A 338 2.51 -13.16 20.57
C THR A 338 1.38 -13.43 21.55
N ILE A 339 0.28 -12.73 21.39
CA ILE A 339 -0.88 -12.80 22.26
C ILE A 339 -2.04 -13.36 21.47
N GLU A 340 -2.64 -14.44 21.97
CA GLU A 340 -3.83 -15.03 21.39
C GLU A 340 -5.02 -14.78 22.32
N ALA A 341 -6.09 -14.24 21.78
CA ALA A 341 -7.34 -13.99 22.50
C ALA A 341 -8.46 -14.85 21.92
N SER A 342 -9.47 -15.10 22.71
CA SER A 342 -10.70 -15.74 22.25
C SER A 342 -11.92 -14.97 22.75
N ALA A 343 -12.86 -14.76 21.85
CA ALA A 343 -14.20 -14.29 22.20
C ALA A 343 -15.08 -15.49 22.45
N LEU A 344 -15.70 -15.60 23.63
CA LEU A 344 -16.55 -16.71 23.97
C LEU A 344 -17.94 -16.56 23.34
N SER A 345 -17.94 -16.41 22.01
CA SER A 345 -19.12 -16.45 21.14
C SER A 345 -18.88 -17.53 20.09
N TYR A 346 -19.68 -18.59 20.15
CA TYR A 346 -19.50 -19.77 19.30
C TYR A 346 -20.37 -19.74 18.04
N ASP A 347 -21.25 -18.76 17.95
CA ASP A 347 -22.06 -18.54 16.75
C ASP A 347 -21.21 -17.78 15.71
N HIS A 348 -20.85 -18.46 14.63
CA HIS A 348 -19.96 -17.95 13.57
C HIS A 348 -18.68 -17.32 14.10
N SER A 349 -17.96 -18.04 14.95
CA SER A 349 -16.79 -17.55 15.70
C SER A 349 -15.68 -16.99 14.81
N GLU A 350 -15.58 -17.44 13.56
CA GLU A 350 -14.65 -16.94 12.53
C GLU A 350 -14.93 -15.49 12.11
N ASN A 351 -16.12 -14.98 12.40
CA ASN A 351 -16.52 -13.60 12.13
C ASN A 351 -16.38 -12.68 13.35
N ASN A 352 -15.98 -13.21 14.51
CA ASN A 352 -15.70 -12.39 15.67
C ASN A 352 -14.59 -11.38 15.36
N LEU A 353 -14.73 -10.18 15.91
CA LEU A 353 -13.75 -9.11 15.74
C LEU A 353 -13.00 -8.87 17.03
N PHE A 354 -11.74 -8.55 16.92
CA PHE A 354 -10.85 -8.22 18.02
C PHE A 354 -10.24 -6.84 17.81
N THR A 355 -10.03 -6.13 18.91
CA THR A 355 -9.22 -4.92 18.94
C THR A 355 -8.36 -4.95 20.19
N PHE A 356 -7.14 -4.51 20.05
CA PHE A 356 -6.12 -4.54 21.07
C PHE A 356 -5.59 -3.13 21.31
N TRP A 357 -5.12 -2.87 22.49
CA TRP A 357 -4.43 -1.66 22.85
C TRP A 357 -3.43 -1.96 23.96
N LEU A 358 -2.17 -1.79 23.67
CA LEU A 358 -1.09 -1.90 24.66
C LEU A 358 -0.81 -0.50 25.21
N GLU A 359 -1.40 -0.20 26.35
CA GLU A 359 -1.22 1.06 27.07
C GLU A 359 0.26 1.24 27.44
N ASN A 360 0.75 2.46 27.33
CA ASN A 360 2.15 2.90 27.44
C ASN A 360 3.04 2.56 26.24
N LEU A 361 2.57 1.79 25.25
CA LEU A 361 3.26 1.59 23.97
C LEU A 361 2.48 2.26 22.83
N GLU A 362 1.17 2.07 22.80
CA GLU A 362 0.31 2.56 21.73
C GLU A 362 -0.55 3.74 22.20
N LYS A 363 -0.87 4.65 21.28
CA LYS A 363 -1.71 5.83 21.58
C LYS A 363 -3.21 5.57 21.40
N ARG A 364 -3.59 4.51 20.74
CA ARG A 364 -4.98 4.18 20.35
C ARG A 364 -5.16 2.69 20.16
N TRP A 365 -6.43 2.26 20.17
CA TRP A 365 -6.84 0.92 19.83
C TRP A 365 -6.40 0.53 18.41
N SER A 366 -6.01 -0.73 18.21
CA SER A 366 -5.79 -1.28 16.89
C SER A 366 -7.10 -1.25 16.08
N PRO A 367 -7.04 -1.17 14.75
CA PRO A 367 -8.24 -1.36 13.93
C PRO A 367 -8.89 -2.72 14.23
N PRO A 368 -10.23 -2.81 14.23
CA PRO A 368 -10.92 -4.09 14.37
C PRO A 368 -10.46 -5.11 13.33
N SER A 369 -10.14 -6.32 13.76
CA SER A 369 -9.67 -7.41 12.91
C SER A 369 -10.29 -8.73 13.32
N ARG A 370 -10.44 -9.68 12.36
CA ARG A 370 -10.80 -11.07 12.65
C ARG A 370 -9.64 -11.89 13.22
N GLN A 371 -8.43 -11.33 13.15
CA GLN A 371 -7.28 -12.00 13.74
C GLN A 371 -7.34 -11.90 15.26
N ALA A 372 -7.45 -13.04 15.89
CA ALA A 372 -7.43 -13.18 17.35
C ALA A 372 -6.01 -13.15 17.92
N THR A 373 -5.01 -13.06 17.06
CA THR A 373 -3.58 -13.07 17.41
C THR A 373 -2.97 -11.71 17.13
N LEU A 374 -2.21 -11.20 18.08
CA LEU A 374 -1.45 -9.96 17.97
C LEU A 374 0.00 -10.22 18.29
N ASN A 375 0.89 -9.66 17.46
CA ASN A 375 2.33 -9.76 17.63
C ASN A 375 2.93 -8.40 17.92
N TYR A 376 3.67 -8.31 19.00
CA TYR A 376 4.53 -7.18 19.32
C TYR A 376 5.98 -7.61 19.24
N LEU A 377 6.79 -6.91 18.47
CA LEU A 377 8.20 -7.20 18.30
C LEU A 377 9.02 -6.15 19.02
N ASN A 378 10.02 -6.61 19.76
CA ASN A 378 11.00 -5.77 20.44
C ASN A 378 10.36 -4.70 21.35
N VAL A 379 9.47 -5.12 22.23
CA VAL A 379 8.82 -4.23 23.21
C VAL A 379 9.86 -3.74 24.21
N PRO A 380 10.03 -2.42 24.40
CA PRO A 380 11.00 -1.89 25.35
C PRO A 380 10.72 -2.33 26.79
N PRO A 381 11.72 -2.36 27.70
CA PRO A 381 11.48 -2.51 29.12
C PRO A 381 10.53 -1.44 29.65
N GLY A 382 9.55 -1.85 30.44
CA GLY A 382 8.51 -0.96 30.94
C GLY A 382 7.33 -1.71 31.55
N GLU A 383 6.36 -0.95 32.04
CA GLU A 383 5.08 -1.47 32.55
C GLU A 383 4.00 -1.19 31.53
N TYR A 384 3.29 -2.22 31.13
CA TYR A 384 2.25 -2.15 30.10
C TYR A 384 0.95 -2.76 30.61
N VAL A 385 -0.18 -2.26 30.11
CA VAL A 385 -1.48 -2.89 30.30
C VAL A 385 -2.06 -3.20 28.93
N LEU A 386 -2.18 -4.48 28.62
CA LEU A 386 -2.87 -4.93 27.41
C LEU A 386 -4.37 -4.89 27.67
N HIS A 387 -5.07 -4.15 26.85
CA HIS A 387 -6.53 -4.10 26.79
C HIS A 387 -6.99 -4.86 25.55
N VAL A 388 -7.91 -5.78 25.72
CA VAL A 388 -8.52 -6.55 24.63
C VAL A 388 -10.01 -6.39 24.66
N LYS A 389 -10.59 -6.06 23.53
CA LYS A 389 -12.03 -6.10 23.29
C LYS A 389 -12.33 -7.03 22.15
N ALA A 390 -13.47 -7.66 22.21
CA ALA A 390 -14.00 -8.41 21.08
C ALA A 390 -15.47 -8.07 20.82
N ALA A 391 -15.86 -8.23 19.57
CA ALA A 391 -17.24 -8.26 19.17
C ALA A 391 -17.63 -9.65 18.70
N ASN A 392 -18.92 -9.97 18.84
CA ASN A 392 -19.47 -11.16 18.21
C ASN A 392 -19.52 -10.99 16.67
N ASN A 393 -19.96 -12.03 15.97
CA ASN A 393 -20.13 -12.02 14.51
C ASN A 393 -21.02 -10.88 13.98
N ASP A 394 -21.89 -10.31 14.79
CA ASP A 394 -22.79 -9.19 14.45
C ASP A 394 -22.23 -7.81 14.91
N GLY A 395 -20.98 -7.75 15.28
CA GLY A 395 -20.31 -6.51 15.66
C GLY A 395 -20.72 -5.95 17.02
N LEU A 396 -21.31 -6.77 17.91
CA LEU A 396 -21.64 -6.35 19.26
C LEU A 396 -20.42 -6.49 20.17
N TRP A 397 -19.82 -5.33 20.52
CA TRP A 397 -18.61 -5.25 21.33
C TRP A 397 -18.90 -5.45 22.83
N ASN A 398 -17.97 -6.08 23.52
CA ASN A 398 -17.97 -6.07 24.98
C ASN A 398 -17.67 -4.65 25.50
N THR A 399 -18.39 -4.26 26.56
CA THR A 399 -18.24 -2.92 27.16
C THR A 399 -17.01 -2.78 28.04
N VAL A 400 -16.65 -3.87 28.72
CA VAL A 400 -15.49 -3.90 29.64
C VAL A 400 -14.36 -4.67 28.95
N PRO A 401 -13.21 -4.03 28.66
CA PRO A 401 -12.08 -4.72 28.08
C PRO A 401 -11.48 -5.73 29.05
N TYR A 402 -10.97 -6.83 28.52
CA TYR A 402 -10.05 -7.70 29.26
C TYR A 402 -8.75 -6.93 29.48
N ARG A 403 -8.16 -7.03 30.67
CA ARG A 403 -6.91 -6.35 31.02
C ARG A 403 -5.87 -7.36 31.47
N LEU A 404 -4.66 -7.25 30.93
CA LEU A 404 -3.49 -8.03 31.33
C LEU A 404 -2.32 -7.07 31.56
N SER A 405 -1.84 -7.05 32.80
CA SER A 405 -0.64 -6.26 33.14
C SER A 405 0.61 -7.05 32.77
N ILE A 406 1.54 -6.40 32.08
CA ILE A 406 2.80 -6.99 31.61
C ILE A 406 3.93 -6.06 32.07
N ILE A 407 4.93 -6.62 32.75
CA ILE A 407 6.13 -5.89 33.17
C ILE A 407 7.34 -6.51 32.50
N ILE A 408 8.05 -5.73 31.70
CA ILE A 408 9.32 -6.13 31.10
C ILE A 408 10.43 -5.44 31.87
N TYR A 409 11.22 -6.23 32.58
CA TYR A 409 12.29 -5.68 33.37
C TYR A 409 13.46 -5.23 32.49
N PRO A 410 14.08 -4.08 32.82
CA PRO A 410 15.26 -3.65 32.09
C PRO A 410 16.46 -4.57 32.40
N PRO A 411 17.42 -4.70 31.48
CA PRO A 411 18.65 -5.44 31.73
C PRO A 411 19.41 -4.82 32.87
N PHE A 412 20.15 -5.66 33.63
CA PHE A 412 20.86 -5.21 34.84
C PHE A 412 21.82 -4.04 34.59
N TRP A 413 22.39 -3.95 33.36
CA TRP A 413 23.29 -2.83 33.00
C TRP A 413 22.57 -1.50 32.79
N GLN A 414 21.26 -1.50 32.65
CA GLN A 414 20.45 -0.28 32.60
C GLN A 414 19.95 0.17 33.96
N THR A 415 20.06 -0.68 34.98
CA THR A 415 19.63 -0.34 36.35
C THR A 415 20.54 0.72 36.94
N TRP A 416 19.95 1.58 37.78
CA TRP A 416 20.70 2.68 38.42
C TRP A 416 21.89 2.19 39.25
N TRP A 417 21.72 1.10 39.99
CA TRP A 417 22.77 0.54 40.84
C TRP A 417 23.99 0.02 40.04
N PHE A 418 23.72 -0.62 38.86
CA PHE A 418 24.80 -1.08 37.98
C PHE A 418 25.56 0.10 37.35
N ARG A 419 24.86 1.15 36.93
CA ARG A 419 25.48 2.38 36.41
C ARG A 419 26.37 3.05 37.48
N VAL A 420 25.89 3.09 38.74
CA VAL A 420 26.66 3.59 39.87
C VAL A 420 27.88 2.71 40.11
N LEU A 421 27.71 1.37 40.12
CA LEU A 421 28.80 0.43 40.33
C LEU A 421 29.86 0.52 39.21
N LEU A 422 29.37 0.65 37.94
CA LEU A 422 30.27 0.88 36.80
C LEU A 422 31.02 2.22 36.93
N GLY A 423 30.32 3.28 37.34
CA GLY A 423 30.93 4.58 37.61
C GLY A 423 32.00 4.51 38.70
N ILE A 424 31.69 3.84 39.81
CA ILE A 424 32.67 3.61 40.90
C ILE A 424 33.86 2.79 40.39
N SER A 425 33.61 1.75 39.58
CA SER A 425 34.66 0.92 38.98
C SER A 425 35.56 1.72 38.04
N ILE A 426 34.98 2.58 37.20
CA ILE A 426 35.75 3.47 36.31
C ILE A 426 36.59 4.47 37.13
N ILE A 427 35.97 5.08 38.16
CA ILE A 427 36.68 6.00 39.05
C ILE A 427 37.80 5.25 39.78
N GLY A 428 37.53 4.04 40.34
CA GLY A 428 38.50 3.20 40.98
C GLY A 428 39.64 2.82 40.04
N ALA A 429 39.35 2.44 38.81
CA ALA A 429 40.35 2.17 37.79
C ALA A 429 41.17 3.42 37.43
N GLY A 430 40.52 4.58 37.37
CA GLY A 430 41.19 5.86 37.17
C GLY A 430 42.12 6.22 38.30
N ILE A 431 41.66 6.05 39.55
CA ILE A 431 42.51 6.25 40.76
C ILE A 431 43.65 5.24 40.79
N TYR A 432 43.37 3.96 40.52
CA TYR A 432 44.41 2.93 40.44
C TYR A 432 45.42 3.25 39.35
N TYR A 433 44.97 3.66 38.14
CA TYR A 433 45.86 4.08 37.06
C TYR A 433 46.67 5.32 37.45
N TYR A 434 46.03 6.30 38.11
CA TYR A 434 46.70 7.50 38.60
C TYR A 434 47.79 7.15 39.62
N LEU A 435 47.47 6.34 40.66
CA LEU A 435 48.42 5.90 41.69
C LEU A 435 49.56 5.05 41.09
N TRP A 436 49.22 4.19 40.11
CA TRP A 436 50.20 3.41 39.37
C TRP A 436 51.14 4.33 38.58
N ARG A 437 50.54 5.33 37.90
CA ARG A 437 51.30 6.32 37.13
C ARG A 437 52.21 7.18 38.04
N VAL A 438 51.69 7.63 39.18
CA VAL A 438 52.50 8.35 40.18
C VAL A 438 53.66 7.48 40.63
N LYS A 439 53.39 6.21 40.94
CA LYS A 439 54.41 5.25 41.34
C LYS A 439 55.48 4.98 40.26
N MET A 440 55.03 5.00 38.99
CA MET A 440 55.92 4.89 37.83
C MET A 440 56.79 6.14 37.69
N ILE A 441 56.21 7.34 37.84
CA ILE A 441 56.91 8.62 37.78
C ILE A 441 57.95 8.70 38.97
N GLU A 442 57.51 8.29 40.17
CA GLU A 442 58.47 8.22 41.35
C GLU A 442 59.66 7.27 41.10
N ARG A 443 59.38 6.11 40.41
CA ARG A 443 60.40 5.18 39.98
C ARG A 443 61.33 5.76 38.91
N GLU A 444 60.75 6.45 37.91
CA GLU A 444 61.49 7.13 36.87
C GLU A 444 62.40 8.24 37.50
N HIS A 445 61.81 9.08 38.38
CA HIS A 445 62.58 10.08 39.08
C HIS A 445 63.66 9.48 40.00
N ALA A 446 63.37 8.37 40.72
CA ALA A 446 64.37 7.68 41.53
C ALA A 446 65.48 7.07 40.65
N LEU A 447 65.13 6.58 39.43
CA LEU A 447 66.09 6.13 38.44
C LEU A 447 66.89 7.29 37.83
N GLU A 448 66.22 8.43 37.50
CA GLU A 448 66.90 9.64 37.02
C GLU A 448 67.90 10.22 38.09
N VAL A 449 67.44 10.27 39.34
CA VAL A 449 68.32 10.70 40.43
C VAL A 449 69.52 9.77 40.55
N LYS A 450 69.34 8.44 40.50
CA LYS A 450 70.46 7.48 40.51
C LYS A 450 71.34 7.64 39.27
N LEU A 451 70.75 7.80 38.08
CA LEU A 451 71.48 8.04 36.83
C LEU A 451 72.26 9.38 36.88
N LEU A 452 71.62 10.43 37.46
CA LEU A 452 72.28 11.73 37.64
C LEU A 452 73.44 11.63 38.68
N GLU A 453 73.30 10.82 39.72
CA GLU A 453 74.39 10.53 40.65
C GLU A 453 75.52 9.68 40.01
N GLU A 454 75.13 8.68 39.17
CA GLU A 454 76.10 7.94 38.35
C GLU A 454 76.71 8.81 37.27
N GLN A 455 75.93 9.64 36.59
CA GLN A 455 76.45 10.62 35.61
C GLN A 455 77.35 11.64 36.27
N ARG A 456 77.02 12.13 37.49
CA ARG A 456 77.92 13.03 38.21
C ARG A 456 79.23 12.34 38.60
N THR A 457 79.17 11.08 38.96
CA THR A 457 80.41 10.29 39.24
C THR A 457 81.14 9.97 37.96
N LEU A 458 80.43 9.59 36.85
CA LEU A 458 81.04 9.39 35.54
C LEU A 458 81.56 10.70 34.93
N GLN A 459 80.80 11.82 35.08
CA GLN A 459 81.21 13.13 34.62
C GLN A 459 82.45 13.65 35.34
N LYS A 460 82.61 13.29 36.63
CA LYS A 460 83.90 13.52 37.37
C LYS A 460 85.03 12.65 36.83
N GLN A 461 84.72 11.44 36.35
CA GLN A 461 85.71 10.58 35.68
C GLN A 461 85.96 10.95 34.23
N LEU A 462 84.86 11.37 33.49
CA LEU A 462 84.90 11.73 32.07
C LEU A 462 85.60 13.10 31.86
N ASN A 463 85.46 14.04 32.81
CA ASN A 463 86.17 15.32 32.75
C ASN A 463 87.71 15.16 32.91
N GLN A 464 88.18 13.95 33.26
CA GLN A 464 89.63 13.63 33.23
C GLN A 464 90.04 12.96 31.91
N GLU A 465 89.11 12.34 31.13
CA GLU A 465 89.44 11.62 29.89
C GLU A 465 89.04 12.36 28.61
N LEU A 466 88.21 13.46 28.65
CA LEU A 466 87.69 14.11 27.49
C LEU A 466 88.47 15.35 27.00
N THR A 467 89.77 15.28 27.14
CA THR A 467 90.67 16.24 26.50
C THR A 467 91.31 15.72 25.20
N GLU A 468 90.90 14.59 24.75
CA GLU A 468 91.41 14.16 23.43
C GLU A 468 90.42 13.47 22.52
N LYS A 469 90.18 14.14 21.43
CA LYS A 469 89.81 13.65 20.14
C LYS A 469 88.34 13.31 19.78
N LEU A 470 87.85 14.22 18.99
CA LEU A 470 87.34 14.01 17.58
C LEU A 470 86.24 13.00 17.44
N THR A 471 85.05 13.41 16.99
CA THR A 471 84.83 13.64 15.59
C THR A 471 83.35 13.87 15.27
N TYR A 472 83.12 14.95 14.65
CA TYR A 472 81.98 15.29 13.88
C TYR A 472 81.91 14.34 12.70
N GLN A 473 81.00 13.36 12.61
CA GLN A 473 80.65 12.81 11.30
C GLN A 473 79.53 11.75 11.25
N GLN A 474 78.76 11.49 12.27
CA GLN A 474 77.77 10.41 12.19
C GLN A 474 76.31 10.79 12.60
N LYS A 475 75.98 12.05 12.58
CA LYS A 475 74.60 12.49 12.94
C LYS A 475 73.68 12.83 11.78
N PHE A 476 74.11 12.72 10.52
CA PHE A 476 73.33 13.17 9.41
C PHE A 476 72.52 12.06 8.66
N GLU A 477 72.90 10.81 8.81
CA GLU A 477 72.25 9.71 8.04
C GLU A 477 71.04 9.04 8.77
N LEU A 478 70.90 9.26 10.08
CA LEU A 478 69.84 8.56 10.84
C LEU A 478 68.51 9.28 10.85
N ALA A 479 68.49 10.57 10.53
CA ALA A 479 67.25 11.38 10.49
C ALA A 479 66.39 11.18 9.24
N GLN A 480 67.02 10.83 8.12
CA GLN A 480 66.25 10.61 6.87
C GLN A 480 65.49 9.28 6.78
N LYS A 481 65.93 8.26 7.50
CA LYS A 481 65.23 6.96 7.50
C LYS A 481 63.95 6.95 8.33
N GLN A 482 63.89 7.73 9.38
CA GLN A 482 62.68 7.77 10.25
C GLN A 482 61.52 8.57 9.66
N GLN A 483 61.79 9.51 8.76
CA GLN A 483 60.73 10.32 8.12
C GLN A 483 59.96 9.52 7.06
N ALA A 484 60.68 8.65 6.31
CA ALA A 484 60.04 7.86 5.24
C ALA A 484 59.16 6.68 5.77
N GLU A 485 59.42 6.17 6.98
CA GLU A 485 58.60 5.13 7.61
C GLU A 485 57.29 5.67 8.19
N THR A 486 57.27 6.93 8.64
CA THR A 486 56.08 7.55 9.19
C THR A 486 55.07 7.93 8.09
N GLU A 487 55.52 8.38 6.93
CA GLU A 487 54.64 8.66 5.78
C GLU A 487 53.98 7.40 5.23
N ARG A 488 54.72 6.28 5.19
CA ARG A 488 54.15 4.98 4.72
C ARG A 488 53.03 4.44 5.64
N LYS A 489 53.19 4.63 6.96
CA LYS A 489 52.16 4.21 7.92
C LYS A 489 50.90 5.07 7.87
N ALA A 490 51.01 6.36 7.58
CA ALA A 490 49.88 7.27 7.43
C ALA A 490 49.03 6.91 6.22
N ILE A 491 49.66 6.58 5.08
CA ILE A 491 48.96 6.20 3.84
C ILE A 491 48.22 4.87 4.02
N LEU A 492 48.79 3.90 4.72
CA LEU A 492 48.12 2.61 4.98
C LEU A 492 46.87 2.77 5.89
N LEU A 493 46.97 3.65 6.90
CA LEU A 493 45.85 3.90 7.81
C LEU A 493 44.69 4.64 7.13
N GLU A 494 45.00 5.51 6.18
CA GLU A 494 44.00 6.24 5.38
C GLU A 494 43.27 5.30 4.41
N ARG A 495 44.01 4.32 3.87
CA ARG A 495 43.44 3.24 3.04
C ARG A 495 42.45 2.37 3.79
N GLU A 496 42.83 1.87 4.97
CA GLU A 496 41.93 1.05 5.82
C GLU A 496 40.67 1.81 6.22
N LYS A 497 40.79 3.11 6.50
CA LYS A 497 39.64 3.98 6.82
C LYS A 497 38.70 4.19 5.68
N LEU A 498 39.19 4.29 4.45
CA LEU A 498 38.40 4.42 3.22
C LEU A 498 37.69 3.09 2.88
N LEU A 499 38.34 1.95 2.98
CA LEU A 499 37.76 0.64 2.76
C LEU A 499 36.67 0.32 3.77
N SER A 500 36.90 0.61 5.05
CA SER A 500 35.88 0.44 6.11
C SER A 500 34.65 1.32 5.88
N ARG A 501 34.84 2.54 5.35
CA ARG A 501 33.71 3.43 4.96
C ARG A 501 32.93 2.89 3.77
N TYR A 502 33.60 2.32 2.79
CA TYR A 502 32.96 1.72 1.63
C TYR A 502 32.15 0.47 2.01
N GLN A 503 32.70 -0.42 2.81
CA GLN A 503 31.99 -1.60 3.33
C GLN A 503 30.73 -1.21 4.13
N ASN A 504 30.82 -0.15 4.94
CA ASN A 504 29.64 0.40 5.62
C ASN A 504 28.59 0.96 4.65
N LEU A 505 28.98 1.46 3.51
CA LEU A 505 28.08 2.02 2.48
C LEU A 505 27.37 0.90 1.74
N VAL A 506 28.05 -0.19 1.42
CA VAL A 506 27.47 -1.40 0.83
C VAL A 506 26.47 -2.07 1.78
N ASN A 507 26.81 -2.18 3.04
CA ASN A 507 25.95 -2.75 4.09
C ASN A 507 24.70 -1.90 4.39
N GLN A 508 24.72 -0.59 4.18
CA GLN A 508 23.57 0.30 4.36
C GLN A 508 22.57 0.24 3.21
N LEU A 509 22.99 -0.13 1.99
CA LEU A 509 22.09 -0.24 0.82
C LEU A 509 21.28 -1.54 0.81
N ASN A 510 21.79 -2.57 1.46
CA ASN A 510 21.25 -3.93 1.40
C ASN A 510 19.85 -4.13 2.03
N PRO A 511 19.51 -3.61 3.24
CA PRO A 511 18.21 -3.88 3.87
C PRO A 511 17.03 -3.29 3.11
N HIS A 512 17.16 -2.07 2.62
CA HIS A 512 16.07 -1.38 1.93
C HIS A 512 15.75 -2.00 0.55
N PHE A 513 16.78 -2.39 -0.19
CA PHE A 513 16.58 -3.10 -1.45
C PHE A 513 15.92 -4.46 -1.21
N LEU A 514 16.34 -5.20 -0.16
CA LEU A 514 15.75 -6.47 0.19
C LEU A 514 14.25 -6.34 0.52
N PHE A 515 13.89 -5.44 1.42
CA PHE A 515 12.48 -5.23 1.79
C PHE A 515 11.63 -4.83 0.60
N ASN A 516 12.13 -3.95 -0.26
CA ASN A 516 11.42 -3.54 -1.47
C ASN A 516 11.27 -4.69 -2.48
N SER A 517 12.29 -5.54 -2.62
CA SER A 517 12.24 -6.69 -3.52
C SER A 517 11.30 -7.77 -3.01
N LEU A 518 11.24 -7.99 -1.70
CA LEU A 518 10.28 -8.90 -1.07
C LEU A 518 8.83 -8.41 -1.21
N ALA A 519 8.59 -7.11 -1.09
CA ALA A 519 7.27 -6.52 -1.32
C ALA A 519 6.79 -6.68 -2.78
N VAL A 520 7.69 -6.55 -3.75
CA VAL A 520 7.37 -6.83 -5.15
C VAL A 520 7.08 -8.31 -5.37
N LEU A 521 7.89 -9.19 -4.77
CA LEU A 521 7.69 -10.64 -4.84
C LEU A 521 6.34 -11.05 -4.25
N ASP A 522 5.97 -10.51 -3.09
CA ASP A 522 4.68 -10.74 -2.46
C ASP A 522 3.53 -10.35 -3.39
N SER A 523 3.59 -9.17 -3.98
CA SER A 523 2.60 -8.72 -4.99
C SER A 523 2.53 -9.63 -6.22
N LEU A 524 3.64 -10.20 -6.66
CA LEU A 524 3.70 -11.06 -7.85
C LEU A 524 3.17 -12.48 -7.55
N ILE A 525 3.31 -12.99 -6.34
CA ILE A 525 2.83 -14.32 -5.93
C ILE A 525 1.31 -14.45 -6.18
N TYR A 526 0.56 -13.39 -5.92
CA TYR A 526 -0.89 -13.38 -6.11
C TYR A 526 -1.33 -13.11 -7.55
N LYS A 527 -0.49 -12.51 -8.39
CA LYS A 527 -0.85 -12.09 -9.74
C LYS A 527 -0.39 -13.09 -10.81
N ASP A 528 0.83 -13.58 -10.70
CA ASP A 528 1.46 -14.49 -11.67
C ASP A 528 2.58 -15.28 -10.98
N TYR A 529 2.28 -16.51 -10.60
CA TYR A 529 3.26 -17.37 -9.91
C TYR A 529 4.50 -17.69 -10.75
N LYS A 530 4.39 -17.70 -12.10
CA LYS A 530 5.54 -17.94 -13.00
C LYS A 530 6.48 -16.74 -13.00
N LEU A 531 5.90 -15.53 -13.01
CA LEU A 531 6.65 -14.30 -12.92
C LEU A 531 7.27 -14.13 -11.53
N ALA A 532 6.54 -14.47 -10.47
CA ALA A 532 7.06 -14.48 -9.10
C ALA A 532 8.26 -15.42 -8.93
N SER A 533 8.16 -16.63 -9.49
CA SER A 533 9.26 -17.60 -9.48
C SER A 533 10.49 -17.13 -10.30
N LYS A 534 10.26 -16.45 -11.42
CA LYS A 534 11.32 -15.82 -12.20
C LYS A 534 11.98 -14.69 -11.43
N TYR A 535 11.19 -13.84 -10.79
CA TYR A 535 11.66 -12.74 -9.97
C TYR A 535 12.51 -13.22 -8.80
N LEU A 536 12.05 -14.25 -8.06
CA LEU A 536 12.78 -14.84 -6.94
C LEU A 536 14.13 -15.41 -7.37
N ARG A 537 14.18 -16.13 -8.48
CA ARG A 537 15.45 -16.67 -9.03
C ARG A 537 16.43 -15.55 -9.39
N GLN A 538 15.94 -14.46 -9.95
CA GLN A 538 16.78 -13.34 -10.31
C GLN A 538 17.27 -12.60 -9.06
N LEU A 539 16.41 -12.43 -8.07
CA LEU A 539 16.76 -11.84 -6.78
C LEU A 539 17.86 -12.64 -6.06
N THR A 540 17.76 -13.96 -6.10
CA THR A 540 18.78 -14.85 -5.51
C THR A 540 20.14 -14.67 -6.17
N LYS A 541 20.21 -14.46 -7.50
CA LYS A 541 21.47 -14.24 -8.21
C LYS A 541 22.10 -12.91 -7.79
N VAL A 542 21.29 -11.85 -7.71
CA VAL A 542 21.76 -10.52 -7.27
C VAL A 542 22.32 -10.58 -5.85
N TYR A 543 21.63 -11.22 -4.91
CA TYR A 543 22.12 -11.35 -3.54
C TYR A 543 23.36 -12.24 -3.42
N ARG A 544 23.45 -13.29 -4.21
CA ARG A 544 24.64 -14.15 -4.23
C ARG A 544 25.89 -13.36 -4.66
N TYR A 545 25.78 -12.54 -5.70
CA TYR A 545 26.88 -11.69 -6.13
C TYR A 545 27.32 -10.72 -5.03
N LEU A 546 26.37 -10.10 -4.32
CA LEU A 546 26.67 -9.17 -3.22
C LEU A 546 27.44 -9.83 -2.08
N ILE A 547 27.07 -11.07 -1.73
CA ILE A 547 27.73 -11.84 -0.66
C ILE A 547 29.11 -12.35 -1.08
N GLU A 548 29.24 -12.83 -2.32
CA GLU A 548 30.48 -13.42 -2.83
C GLU A 548 31.60 -12.39 -3.06
N ASN A 549 31.23 -11.11 -3.25
CA ASN A 549 32.19 -10.05 -3.57
C ASN A 549 32.33 -8.98 -2.46
N ASP A 550 31.84 -9.26 -1.25
CA ASP A 550 31.87 -8.32 -0.11
C ASP A 550 33.32 -8.01 0.33
N ASP A 551 34.26 -8.96 0.16
CA ASP A 551 35.66 -8.82 0.58
C ASP A 551 36.60 -8.36 -0.58
N HIS A 552 36.09 -8.14 -1.79
CA HIS A 552 36.92 -7.76 -2.93
C HIS A 552 36.99 -6.24 -3.12
N GLU A 553 38.20 -5.70 -3.20
CA GLU A 553 38.40 -4.26 -3.46
C GLU A 553 37.97 -3.87 -4.89
N VAL A 554 38.22 -4.76 -5.84
CA VAL A 554 37.88 -4.60 -7.27
C VAL A 554 37.48 -5.92 -7.86
N VAL A 555 36.60 -5.87 -8.85
CA VAL A 555 36.13 -7.03 -9.66
C VAL A 555 36.34 -6.74 -11.14
N SER A 556 36.35 -7.78 -11.98
CA SER A 556 36.39 -7.57 -13.43
C SER A 556 35.10 -6.89 -13.92
N LEU A 557 35.23 -6.06 -14.94
CA LEU A 557 34.07 -5.40 -15.55
C LEU A 557 33.08 -6.43 -16.10
N GLU A 558 33.58 -7.58 -16.56
CA GLU A 558 32.74 -8.70 -17.03
C GLU A 558 31.83 -9.22 -15.88
N GLN A 559 32.40 -9.43 -14.69
CA GLN A 559 31.64 -9.92 -13.53
C GLN A 559 30.60 -8.89 -13.08
N GLU A 560 31.00 -7.63 -13.01
CA GLU A 560 30.13 -6.52 -12.63
C GLU A 560 29.01 -6.30 -13.68
N LEU A 561 29.29 -6.48 -14.96
CA LEU A 561 28.31 -6.37 -16.03
C LEU A 561 27.29 -7.51 -16.03
N ARG A 562 27.71 -8.74 -15.72
CA ARG A 562 26.78 -9.87 -15.51
C ARG A 562 25.82 -9.58 -14.36
N PHE A 563 26.35 -9.11 -13.25
CA PHE A 563 25.55 -8.70 -12.12
C PHE A 563 24.62 -7.53 -12.48
N ALA A 564 25.10 -6.52 -13.21
CA ALA A 564 24.29 -5.39 -13.67
C ALA A 564 23.11 -5.84 -14.52
N ASN A 565 23.30 -6.79 -15.44
CA ASN A 565 22.22 -7.35 -16.26
C ASN A 565 21.17 -8.09 -15.41
N ASP A 566 21.59 -8.86 -14.41
CA ASP A 566 20.68 -9.52 -13.49
C ASP A 566 19.90 -8.51 -12.64
N PHE A 567 20.57 -7.46 -12.19
CA PHE A 567 19.97 -6.37 -11.44
C PHE A 567 18.98 -5.53 -12.27
N VAL A 568 19.37 -5.16 -13.50
CA VAL A 568 18.50 -4.46 -14.46
C VAL A 568 17.27 -5.29 -14.80
N SER A 569 17.39 -6.60 -14.91
CA SER A 569 16.26 -7.51 -15.13
C SER A 569 15.25 -7.46 -13.97
N LEU A 570 15.71 -7.34 -12.72
CA LEU A 570 14.84 -7.12 -11.56
C LEU A 570 14.13 -5.76 -11.61
N LEU A 571 14.86 -4.73 -11.99
CA LEU A 571 14.31 -3.37 -12.10
C LEU A 571 13.24 -3.27 -13.19
N HIS A 572 13.44 -3.91 -14.33
CA HIS A 572 12.45 -3.94 -15.40
C HIS A 572 11.17 -4.69 -14.98
N MET A 573 11.28 -5.75 -14.18
CA MET A 573 10.11 -6.43 -13.63
C MET A 573 9.35 -5.56 -12.62
N ARG A 574 10.03 -4.61 -11.99
CA ARG A 574 9.44 -3.69 -11.02
C ARG A 574 8.86 -2.42 -11.64
N TYR A 575 9.57 -1.79 -12.56
CA TYR A 575 9.23 -0.47 -13.10
C TYR A 575 8.64 -0.52 -14.51
N GLY A 576 8.71 -1.69 -15.18
CA GLY A 576 8.16 -1.89 -16.51
C GLY A 576 8.68 -0.90 -17.54
N ALA A 577 7.81 -0.36 -18.37
CA ALA A 577 8.17 0.59 -19.42
C ALA A 577 8.52 2.01 -18.91
N GLY A 578 8.35 2.29 -17.60
CA GLY A 578 8.74 3.57 -17.00
C GLY A 578 10.26 3.72 -16.80
N LEU A 579 11.02 2.63 -16.92
CA LEU A 579 12.48 2.62 -16.79
C LEU A 579 13.12 1.96 -18.00
N LYS A 580 14.03 2.69 -18.66
CA LYS A 580 14.81 2.19 -19.79
C LYS A 580 16.29 2.26 -19.45
N ILE A 581 16.97 1.12 -19.47
CA ILE A 581 18.41 1.02 -19.18
C ILE A 581 19.09 0.35 -20.36
N GLU A 582 20.09 1.04 -20.90
CA GLU A 582 20.89 0.55 -22.03
C GLU A 582 22.36 0.42 -21.62
N LEU A 583 22.93 -0.74 -21.83
CA LEU A 583 24.32 -1.08 -21.52
C LEU A 583 25.08 -1.23 -22.84
N ASN A 584 25.83 -0.20 -23.23
CA ASN A 584 26.59 -0.16 -24.48
C ASN A 584 28.09 -0.21 -24.17
N ILE A 585 28.56 -1.39 -23.73
CA ILE A 585 29.95 -1.61 -23.28
C ILE A 585 30.63 -2.55 -24.27
N PRO A 586 31.76 -2.13 -24.88
CA PRO A 586 32.51 -2.95 -25.84
C PRO A 586 33.20 -4.13 -25.14
N ASP A 587 33.35 -5.23 -25.88
CA ASP A 587 33.89 -6.49 -25.34
C ASP A 587 35.40 -6.40 -25.01
N ASP A 588 36.13 -5.52 -25.62
CA ASP A 588 37.58 -5.36 -25.47
C ASP A 588 38.04 -4.83 -24.11
N ILE A 589 37.10 -4.20 -23.36
CA ILE A 589 37.38 -3.66 -22.01
C ILE A 589 36.87 -4.53 -20.87
N LEU A 590 36.26 -5.66 -21.13
CA LEU A 590 35.65 -6.54 -20.10
C LEU A 590 36.64 -7.05 -19.04
N ASN A 591 37.91 -7.11 -19.38
CA ASN A 591 39.00 -7.50 -18.48
C ASN A 591 39.44 -6.38 -17.51
N LYS A 592 39.07 -5.14 -17.78
CA LYS A 592 39.32 -4.04 -16.85
C LYS A 592 38.54 -4.25 -15.55
N LYS A 593 38.95 -3.55 -14.49
CA LYS A 593 38.37 -3.71 -13.17
C LYS A 593 37.60 -2.49 -12.74
N VAL A 594 36.62 -2.72 -11.89
CA VAL A 594 35.81 -1.69 -11.23
C VAL A 594 35.58 -2.09 -9.77
N VAL A 595 35.19 -1.14 -8.96
CA VAL A 595 34.75 -1.42 -7.58
C VAL A 595 33.44 -2.21 -7.63
N PRO A 596 33.29 -3.29 -6.82
CA PRO A 596 32.02 -4.04 -6.76
C PRO A 596 30.82 -3.16 -6.51
N VAL A 597 29.66 -3.55 -7.02
CA VAL A 597 28.36 -2.87 -6.93
C VAL A 597 28.32 -1.42 -7.46
N THR A 598 29.27 -1.07 -8.32
CA THR A 598 29.34 0.24 -8.98
C THR A 598 28.07 0.51 -9.80
N PHE A 599 27.63 -0.48 -10.61
CA PHE A 599 26.43 -0.33 -11.43
C PHE A 599 25.18 -0.19 -10.58
N GLN A 600 25.02 -1.03 -9.56
CA GLN A 600 23.86 -0.94 -8.66
C GLN A 600 23.78 0.44 -8.00
N ASN A 601 24.86 0.89 -7.40
CA ASN A 601 24.90 2.17 -6.69
C ASN A 601 24.51 3.35 -7.57
N LEU A 602 25.00 3.39 -8.82
CA LEU A 602 24.74 4.49 -9.73
C LEU A 602 23.33 4.40 -10.35
N ILE A 603 22.85 3.21 -10.69
CA ILE A 603 21.49 2.99 -11.17
C ILE A 603 20.46 3.29 -10.07
N GLU A 604 20.69 2.83 -8.84
CA GLU A 604 19.82 3.15 -7.70
C GLU A 604 19.79 4.65 -7.39
N ASN A 605 20.92 5.34 -7.50
CA ASN A 605 20.97 6.79 -7.37
C ASN A 605 20.13 7.49 -8.43
N ALA A 606 20.21 7.07 -9.68
CA ALA A 606 19.40 7.63 -10.76
C ALA A 606 17.89 7.43 -10.49
N ILE A 607 17.48 6.24 -10.07
CA ILE A 607 16.08 5.92 -9.76
C ILE A 607 15.58 6.66 -8.51
N LYS A 608 16.42 6.80 -7.49
CA LYS A 608 16.08 7.44 -6.22
C LYS A 608 15.80 8.93 -6.40
N HIS A 609 16.56 9.60 -7.26
CA HIS A 609 16.50 11.04 -7.43
C HIS A 609 15.57 11.50 -8.55
N ASN A 610 15.08 10.60 -9.38
CA ASN A 610 14.19 10.90 -10.50
C ASN A 610 12.84 10.19 -10.40
N THR A 611 11.84 10.73 -11.09
CA THR A 611 10.54 10.07 -11.27
C THR A 611 10.64 9.00 -12.36
N THR A 612 9.89 7.91 -12.20
CA THR A 612 9.81 6.80 -13.18
C THR A 612 8.36 6.52 -13.49
N THR A 613 7.82 7.15 -14.53
CA THR A 613 6.42 6.97 -14.95
C THR A 613 6.34 6.52 -16.40
N LEU A 614 5.19 6.01 -16.82
CA LEU A 614 4.96 5.60 -18.21
C LEU A 614 4.94 6.80 -19.18
N GLU A 615 4.48 7.94 -18.69
CA GLU A 615 4.36 9.18 -19.51
C GLU A 615 5.71 9.87 -19.67
N SER A 616 6.59 9.71 -18.67
CA SER A 616 7.94 10.29 -18.69
C SER A 616 8.92 9.24 -18.15
N PRO A 617 9.40 8.33 -19.01
CA PRO A 617 10.30 7.27 -18.58
C PRO A 617 11.69 7.81 -18.21
N LEU A 618 12.22 7.26 -17.12
CA LEU A 618 13.64 7.47 -16.80
C LEU A 618 14.46 6.59 -17.73
N TRP A 619 15.37 7.22 -18.49
CA TRP A 619 16.37 6.47 -19.23
C TRP A 619 17.74 6.59 -18.58
N ILE A 620 18.46 5.50 -18.58
CA ILE A 620 19.83 5.42 -18.09
C ILE A 620 20.64 4.74 -19.19
N GLN A 621 21.68 5.40 -19.64
CA GLN A 621 22.60 4.86 -20.62
C GLN A 621 23.97 4.69 -19.98
N ILE A 622 24.57 3.54 -20.19
CA ILE A 622 25.90 3.23 -19.69
C ILE A 622 26.77 2.84 -20.90
N SER A 623 27.83 3.61 -21.08
CA SER A 623 28.73 3.42 -22.23
C SER A 623 30.18 3.63 -21.79
N GLU A 624 31.10 3.23 -22.65
CA GLU A 624 32.53 3.53 -22.48
C GLU A 624 32.91 4.79 -23.26
N LYS A 625 33.72 5.65 -22.65
CA LYS A 625 34.33 6.78 -23.32
C LYS A 625 35.68 7.16 -22.67
N ASP A 626 36.75 7.17 -23.46
CA ASP A 626 38.09 7.61 -23.06
C ASP A 626 38.66 6.89 -21.82
N GLY A 627 38.34 5.61 -21.65
CA GLY A 627 38.72 4.78 -20.51
C GLY A 627 37.91 5.03 -19.24
N TYR A 628 36.70 5.58 -19.40
CA TYR A 628 35.71 5.72 -18.35
C TYR A 628 34.42 4.97 -18.70
N LEU A 629 33.81 4.35 -17.71
CA LEU A 629 32.40 4.02 -17.78
C LEU A 629 31.58 5.28 -17.50
N VAL A 630 30.76 5.67 -18.45
CA VAL A 630 29.90 6.87 -18.37
C VAL A 630 28.47 6.41 -18.08
N PHE A 631 27.98 6.74 -16.91
CA PHE A 631 26.61 6.56 -16.52
C PHE A 631 25.88 7.88 -16.77
N GLU A 632 24.93 7.87 -17.67
CA GLU A 632 24.15 9.03 -18.08
C GLU A 632 22.65 8.76 -17.86
N ASN A 633 21.94 9.70 -17.28
CA ASN A 633 20.48 9.64 -17.19
C ASN A 633 19.84 11.02 -17.41
N ASN A 634 18.58 11.02 -17.87
CA ASN A 634 17.78 12.23 -17.92
C ASN A 634 17.39 12.71 -16.51
N LEU A 635 17.30 14.02 -16.32
CA LEU A 635 16.93 14.61 -15.03
C LEU A 635 15.42 14.84 -14.96
N GLN A 636 14.79 14.18 -13.98
CA GLN A 636 13.35 14.29 -13.68
C GLN A 636 13.17 14.34 -12.15
N LYS A 637 13.79 15.35 -11.51
CA LYS A 637 13.95 15.42 -10.05
C LYS A 637 12.61 15.26 -9.30
N ARG A 638 12.58 14.37 -8.33
CA ARG A 638 11.46 14.22 -7.39
C ARG A 638 11.39 15.40 -6.43
N ILE A 639 10.20 15.96 -6.26
CA ILE A 639 9.95 17.15 -5.41
C ILE A 639 10.13 16.84 -3.90
N THR A 640 10.17 15.56 -3.50
CA THR A 640 10.12 15.13 -2.08
C THR A 640 11.42 14.61 -1.48
N VAL A 641 12.56 14.72 -2.17
CA VAL A 641 13.84 14.26 -1.59
C VAL A 641 14.46 15.37 -0.73
N THR A 642 14.05 15.48 0.53
CA THR A 642 14.50 16.50 1.50
C THR A 642 15.85 16.22 2.15
N THR A 643 16.46 15.04 1.93
CA THR A 643 17.82 14.74 2.43
C THR A 643 18.58 13.88 1.43
N SER A 644 19.19 14.51 0.46
CA SER A 644 20.26 13.88 -0.30
C SER A 644 21.50 13.80 0.60
N ASN A 645 21.79 12.63 1.13
CA ASN A 645 23.11 12.35 1.68
C ASN A 645 24.12 12.41 0.51
N LYS A 646 24.73 13.60 0.29
CA LYS A 646 25.90 13.79 -0.59
C LYS A 646 27.08 12.91 -0.19
N LYS A 647 26.95 12.16 0.89
CA LYS A 647 27.96 11.30 1.50
C LYS A 647 28.33 10.08 0.62
N GLY A 648 27.35 9.42 -0.02
CA GLY A 648 27.60 8.19 -0.79
C GLY A 648 28.48 8.38 -2.02
N LEU A 649 28.18 9.38 -2.87
CA LEU A 649 29.01 9.68 -4.05
C LEU A 649 30.35 10.31 -3.68
N GLY A 650 30.43 11.00 -2.53
CA GLY A 650 31.67 11.55 -1.99
C GLY A 650 32.64 10.45 -1.51
N ASP A 651 32.14 9.48 -0.80
CA ASP A 651 32.92 8.32 -0.33
C ASP A 651 33.35 7.44 -1.51
N PHE A 652 32.49 7.29 -2.51
CA PHE A 652 32.79 6.58 -3.75
C PHE A 652 33.89 7.29 -4.58
N ARG A 653 33.86 8.60 -4.64
CA ARG A 653 34.88 9.44 -5.30
C ARG A 653 36.22 9.32 -4.58
N ALA A 654 36.22 9.32 -3.26
CA ALA A 654 37.44 9.14 -2.44
C ALA A 654 38.07 7.77 -2.66
N LEU A 655 37.25 6.70 -2.74
CA LEU A 655 37.73 5.35 -3.01
C LEU A 655 38.38 5.22 -4.41
N TYR A 656 37.74 5.76 -5.44
CA TYR A 656 38.30 5.75 -6.79
C TYR A 656 39.55 6.62 -6.95
N SER A 657 39.68 7.72 -6.20
CA SER A 657 40.91 8.52 -6.19
C SER A 657 42.11 7.78 -5.59
N TYR A 658 41.85 6.72 -4.83
CA TYR A 658 42.88 5.84 -4.28
C TYR A 658 43.24 4.66 -5.20
N LEU A 659 42.23 4.11 -5.90
CA LEU A 659 42.34 2.90 -6.71
C LEU A 659 42.71 3.20 -8.20
N SER A 660 42.60 4.44 -8.66
CA SER A 660 42.86 4.83 -10.03
C SER A 660 43.57 6.19 -10.13
N ASP A 661 44.51 6.29 -11.03
CA ASP A 661 45.18 7.56 -11.36
C ASP A 661 44.24 8.59 -12.01
N LYS A 662 43.12 8.10 -12.56
CA LYS A 662 42.09 8.95 -13.18
C LYS A 662 41.00 9.27 -12.14
N PRO A 663 40.58 10.52 -11.98
CA PRO A 663 39.56 10.87 -11.01
C PRO A 663 38.14 10.50 -11.48
N LEU A 664 37.28 10.04 -10.58
CA LEU A 664 35.84 9.95 -10.82
C LEU A 664 35.26 11.38 -10.99
N LYS A 665 34.55 11.62 -12.11
CA LYS A 665 33.95 12.92 -12.45
C LYS A 665 32.43 12.82 -12.42
N ILE A 666 31.79 13.88 -11.94
CA ILE A 666 30.34 14.03 -11.94
C ILE A 666 30.00 15.32 -12.65
N LEU A 667 29.11 15.25 -13.63
CA LEU A 667 28.63 16.39 -14.39
C LEU A 667 27.09 16.40 -14.33
N GLU A 668 26.52 17.52 -13.96
CA GLU A 668 25.08 17.76 -13.99
C GLU A 668 24.81 18.93 -14.94
N THR A 669 23.96 18.70 -15.93
CA THR A 669 23.44 19.71 -16.85
C THR A 669 21.96 19.96 -16.57
N GLU A 670 21.30 20.82 -17.31
CA GLU A 670 19.85 21.09 -17.10
C GLU A 670 18.99 19.84 -17.31
N ASP A 671 19.35 18.98 -18.26
CA ASP A 671 18.52 17.82 -18.66
C ASP A 671 19.14 16.46 -18.30
N ARG A 672 20.42 16.39 -17.89
CA ARG A 672 21.16 15.15 -17.75
C ARG A 672 22.09 15.14 -16.56
N PHE A 673 22.27 13.97 -16.01
CA PHE A 673 23.25 13.69 -14.96
C PHE A 673 24.22 12.62 -15.46
N LEU A 674 25.52 12.91 -15.39
CA LEU A 674 26.59 12.03 -15.87
C LEU A 674 27.59 11.74 -14.76
N VAL A 675 27.96 10.47 -14.64
CA VAL A 675 29.05 10.04 -13.76
C VAL A 675 30.08 9.28 -14.60
N TYR A 676 31.30 9.76 -14.57
CA TYR A 676 32.45 9.16 -15.24
C TYR A 676 33.22 8.35 -14.20
N VAL A 677 33.14 7.03 -14.30
CA VAL A 677 33.82 6.08 -13.42
C VAL A 677 35.06 5.58 -14.13
N PRO A 678 36.28 5.83 -13.62
CA PRO A 678 37.47 5.35 -14.28
C PRO A 678 37.56 3.83 -14.24
N LEU A 679 37.97 3.22 -15.34
CA LEU A 679 38.32 1.81 -15.39
C LEU A 679 39.70 1.62 -14.75
N ILE A 680 39.84 0.58 -13.94
CA ILE A 680 41.05 0.19 -13.22
C ILE A 680 41.76 -0.92 -14.01
N ASP A 681 43.06 -0.84 -14.13
CA ASP A 681 43.86 -1.82 -14.90
C ASP A 681 44.03 -3.17 -14.17
#